data_9f81ee59e560ab141f4a9102fba75af9
#
_entry.id   9f81ee59e560ab141f4a9102fba75af9
#
_cell.length_a   1.000
_cell.length_b   1.000
_cell.length_c   1.000
_cell.angle_alpha   90.00
_cell.angle_beta   90.00
_cell.angle_gamma   90.00
#
_symmetry.space_group_name_H-M   'P 1'
#
loop_
_entity.id
_entity.type
_entity.pdbx_description
1 polymer ?
#
loop_
_entity_poly.entity_id
_entity_poly.type
_entity_poly.pdbx_seq_one_letter_code
_entity_poly.pdbx_strand_id
1 'polypeptide(L)'
;MVTHNEDDGGRAMVDHGYVPAQDWPAGTVLPAEEGRAAIPQVSHTLGYYWAQLKPAAGGYSNADAYYNDAGVLVVSNSNASSKVDTTDESRVTDGGIEYNLRRVIAERATSARDGVDVCIEMVETWGYAPSGRAYTIADKDEAWMVQIVSGKYYVAVRCPDDAVIVMPNHYTVHSLNMEGFVRGENILYPDDLIDYAKEKGFYEETDGEFDFAKSFQAEGSYRSNGNTYRQFYGTELLLNGVLPSSRDDNAEYPLYVNVEPGSITMERIMDVQREHYEGTTEDAATDRAPGGNPHDTTLRRICTGTTDESLVCVFDDTPLTTTLWTSFGHPCELPYIPLHPLAGIPTEIDQMEDAALEMANHLKPDAEKALYENSGWSKFKDFQMKVDLTYTDTHAALETLRDSLIASMKQSNAEAIAAAKKEPSKAAEILADAGQKATTDTLAALEKFADENIDEVTIQGTPKIPLYDANALLNITFTAPAGGAPKESSLRFGLGMLNTRTAFIQPVAGSLKTVEQENSDEVLYQVTFKVADLIEKFGRYSVIDGKYDYFLGGEAADGKLFTAMVLANVKVQPFGDVAQSDWFYDEVVYVATNGLMNGTGGGNFTPNGATTRGMIVTMLYRQAGSPAVTTEDDAWYAEARVWAKEKGVSDGTNMDGAITREQLAAMLYRYAKLMELDTSATADLSKFQDAAQVSDYATEAMQWANASGIITGRTGKLLAPQDGATRAETAAMLMRFCQMLE
;
A
#
# COMPACT_ATOMS: atom_id res chain seq x y z
N MET A 1 14.66 12.47 22.30
CA MET A 1 13.48 11.70 21.84
C MET A 1 13.53 11.54 20.34
N VAL A 2 13.11 10.38 19.84
CA VAL A 2 12.96 10.10 18.39
C VAL A 2 11.55 9.62 18.14
N THR A 3 10.96 9.97 17.02
CA THR A 3 9.60 9.56 16.66
C THR A 3 9.52 9.11 15.21
N HIS A 4 8.55 8.26 14.90
CA HIS A 4 8.31 7.73 13.58
C HIS A 4 6.83 7.36 13.40
N ASN A 5 6.26 7.68 12.23
CA ASN A 5 5.03 7.07 11.75
C ASN A 5 5.39 6.11 10.63
N GLU A 6 5.00 4.86 10.77
CA GLU A 6 5.10 3.87 9.71
C GLU A 6 3.84 3.91 8.86
N ASP A 7 4.03 4.22 7.58
CA ASP A 7 2.96 4.30 6.60
C ASP A 7 3.22 3.28 5.50
N ASP A 8 2.45 2.21 5.44
CA ASP A 8 2.49 1.28 4.31
C ASP A 8 1.13 1.08 3.66
N GLY A 9 1.14 0.54 2.48
CA GLY A 9 -0.07 0.23 1.74
C GLY A 9 -0.63 -1.13 2.09
N GLY A 10 -1.94 -1.19 2.26
CA GLY A 10 -2.63 -2.43 2.52
C GLY A 10 -2.88 -2.69 4.00
N ARG A 11 -3.36 -3.88 4.30
CA ARG A 11 -3.45 -4.38 5.66
C ARG A 11 -2.08 -4.93 6.06
N ALA A 12 -1.18 -4.02 6.37
CA ALA A 12 0.10 -4.38 6.91
C ALA A 12 -0.04 -4.63 8.41
N MET A 13 0.52 -5.74 8.87
CA MET A 13 0.64 -6.03 10.29
C MET A 13 2.02 -5.60 10.75
N VAL A 14 2.09 -4.90 11.88
CA VAL A 14 3.35 -4.68 12.56
C VAL A 14 3.50 -5.74 13.64
N ASP A 15 4.49 -6.60 13.46
CA ASP A 15 4.86 -7.64 14.40
C ASP A 15 6.01 -7.15 15.27
N HIS A 16 5.98 -7.48 16.54
CA HIS A 16 6.96 -7.03 17.52
C HIS A 16 7.67 -8.24 18.10
N GLY A 17 8.99 -8.23 18.05
CA GLY A 17 9.78 -9.35 18.52
C GLY A 17 11.06 -8.89 19.18
N TYR A 18 11.69 -9.79 19.93
CA TYR A 18 13.03 -9.62 20.49
C TYR A 18 13.93 -10.78 20.08
N VAL A 19 15.05 -10.45 19.42
CA VAL A 19 16.08 -11.40 19.04
C VAL A 19 17.21 -11.32 20.07
N PRO A 20 17.54 -12.41 20.79
CA PRO A 20 18.56 -12.37 21.80
C PRO A 20 19.97 -12.24 21.20
N ALA A 21 20.90 -11.68 22.00
CA ALA A 21 22.31 -11.66 21.66
C ALA A 21 22.84 -13.07 21.37
N GLN A 22 23.74 -13.20 20.37
CA GLN A 22 24.17 -14.52 19.91
C GLN A 22 25.64 -14.53 19.49
N ASP A 23 26.30 -15.64 19.79
CA ASP A 23 27.65 -15.94 19.29
C ASP A 23 27.57 -16.74 17.97
N TRP A 24 28.36 -16.32 16.99
CA TRP A 24 28.33 -16.89 15.64
C TRP A 24 29.62 -17.61 15.29
N PRO A 25 29.57 -18.80 14.67
CA PRO A 25 30.74 -19.47 14.11
C PRO A 25 31.46 -18.61 13.08
N ALA A 26 32.80 -18.75 13.02
CA ALA A 26 33.59 -18.07 12.00
C ALA A 26 33.11 -18.45 10.57
N GLY A 27 32.96 -17.46 9.72
CA GLY A 27 32.47 -17.64 8.34
C GLY A 27 30.95 -17.68 8.20
N THR A 28 30.18 -17.45 9.26
CA THR A 28 28.74 -17.23 9.17
C THR A 28 28.46 -15.98 8.33
N VAL A 29 27.40 -16.05 7.53
CA VAL A 29 26.84 -14.90 6.79
C VAL A 29 25.42 -14.66 7.25
N LEU A 30 24.96 -13.43 7.16
CA LEU A 30 23.56 -13.09 7.40
C LEU A 30 22.65 -13.84 6.43
N PRO A 31 21.39 -14.12 6.81
CA PRO A 31 20.39 -14.58 5.85
C PRO A 31 20.37 -13.65 4.63
N ALA A 32 20.59 -14.22 3.45
CA ALA A 32 20.69 -13.45 2.23
C ALA A 32 19.31 -12.95 1.82
N GLU A 33 19.20 -11.66 1.53
CA GLU A 33 18.12 -11.12 0.73
C GLU A 33 18.33 -11.56 -0.72
N GLU A 34 17.26 -11.90 -1.43
CA GLU A 34 17.36 -12.42 -2.80
C GLU A 34 18.05 -11.37 -3.72
N GLY A 35 19.10 -11.80 -4.40
CA GLY A 35 19.89 -10.94 -5.28
C GLY A 35 20.74 -9.88 -4.58
N ARG A 36 20.98 -9.99 -3.28
CA ARG A 36 21.81 -9.08 -2.47
C ARG A 36 23.10 -9.74 -2.00
N ALA A 37 24.03 -8.90 -1.52
CA ALA A 37 25.31 -9.34 -1.03
C ALA A 37 25.18 -10.29 0.18
N ALA A 38 26.04 -11.29 0.23
CA ALA A 38 26.19 -12.16 1.39
C ALA A 38 27.04 -11.45 2.47
N ILE A 39 26.38 -10.78 3.40
CA ILE A 39 27.04 -9.98 4.43
C ILE A 39 27.67 -10.87 5.50
N PRO A 40 29.00 -10.81 5.73
CA PRO A 40 29.66 -11.57 6.79
C PRO A 40 29.11 -11.20 8.17
N GLN A 41 28.82 -12.22 8.99
CA GLN A 41 28.39 -12.02 10.36
C GLN A 41 29.60 -11.79 11.27
N VAL A 42 29.43 -10.93 12.29
CA VAL A 42 30.41 -10.76 13.36
C VAL A 42 30.37 -11.95 14.32
N SER A 43 31.43 -12.12 15.13
CA SER A 43 31.51 -13.24 16.08
C SER A 43 30.49 -13.19 17.20
N HIS A 44 30.00 -12.01 17.53
CA HIS A 44 28.99 -11.76 18.57
C HIS A 44 28.07 -10.64 18.11
N THR A 45 26.75 -10.84 18.18
CA THR A 45 25.72 -9.85 17.93
C THR A 45 25.04 -9.44 19.22
N LEU A 46 24.67 -8.17 19.33
CA LEU A 46 23.79 -7.68 20.39
C LEU A 46 22.37 -8.27 20.18
N GLY A 47 21.63 -8.40 21.26
CA GLY A 47 20.20 -8.61 21.20
C GLY A 47 19.49 -7.32 20.80
N TYR A 48 18.35 -7.46 20.15
CA TYR A 48 17.56 -6.32 19.69
C TYR A 48 16.07 -6.62 19.61
N TYR A 49 15.30 -5.62 19.95
CA TYR A 49 13.88 -5.52 19.61
C TYR A 49 13.74 -5.02 18.17
N TRP A 50 12.69 -5.48 17.50
CA TRP A 50 12.29 -4.95 16.19
C TRP A 50 10.77 -4.86 16.06
N ALA A 51 10.30 -3.84 15.31
CA ALA A 51 8.95 -3.72 14.83
C ALA A 51 8.96 -4.03 13.33
N GLN A 52 8.30 -5.11 12.93
CA GLN A 52 8.36 -5.63 11.57
C GLN A 52 7.03 -5.52 10.86
N LEU A 53 7.01 -4.78 9.77
CA LEU A 53 5.85 -4.66 8.91
C LEU A 53 5.65 -5.94 8.08
N LYS A 54 4.46 -6.51 8.12
CA LYS A 54 4.10 -7.72 7.35
C LYS A 54 2.87 -7.45 6.48
N PRO A 55 3.00 -7.37 5.14
CA PRO A 55 1.87 -7.19 4.26
C PRO A 55 0.93 -8.41 4.27
N ALA A 56 -0.36 -8.16 4.24
CA ALA A 56 -1.39 -9.21 4.27
C ALA A 56 -1.45 -10.08 3.01
N ALA A 57 -0.88 -9.63 1.90
CA ALA A 57 -1.06 -10.22 0.57
C ALA A 57 0.24 -10.73 -0.09
N GLY A 58 1.24 -11.05 0.67
CA GLY A 58 2.56 -11.47 0.16
C GLY A 58 3.41 -10.29 -0.31
N GLY A 59 4.62 -10.25 0.13
CA GLY A 59 5.60 -9.20 -0.13
C GLY A 59 6.73 -9.33 0.87
N TYR A 60 7.76 -8.55 0.71
CA TYR A 60 8.86 -8.53 1.67
C TYR A 60 8.43 -7.80 2.93
N SER A 61 8.78 -8.40 4.06
CA SER A 61 8.60 -7.85 5.38
C SER A 61 9.83 -6.99 5.74
N ASN A 62 9.60 -5.77 6.18
CA ASN A 62 10.61 -4.83 6.65
C ASN A 62 10.45 -4.61 8.14
N ALA A 63 11.55 -4.58 8.88
CA ALA A 63 11.50 -3.94 10.18
C ALA A 63 11.88 -2.47 10.00
N ASP A 64 11.05 -1.56 10.50
CA ASP A 64 11.28 -0.13 10.37
C ASP A 64 11.87 0.50 11.63
N ALA A 65 11.72 -0.16 12.78
CA ALA A 65 12.35 0.25 14.03
C ALA A 65 13.09 -0.92 14.69
N TYR A 66 14.30 -0.65 15.13
CA TYR A 66 15.13 -1.56 15.94
C TYR A 66 15.62 -0.83 17.18
N TYR A 67 15.64 -1.51 18.32
CA TYR A 67 16.23 -1.01 19.56
C TYR A 67 17.06 -2.11 20.21
N ASN A 68 18.38 -1.90 20.39
CA ASN A 68 19.28 -2.95 20.82
C ASN A 68 19.65 -2.88 22.32
N ASP A 69 20.33 -3.93 22.80
CA ASP A 69 20.76 -4.07 24.20
C ASP A 69 21.71 -2.96 24.64
N ALA A 70 22.41 -2.30 23.73
CA ALA A 70 23.26 -1.15 24.02
C ALA A 70 22.47 0.17 24.11
N GLY A 71 21.18 0.17 23.78
CA GLY A 71 20.31 1.35 23.81
C GLY A 71 20.34 2.17 22.52
N VAL A 72 20.77 1.58 21.41
CA VAL A 72 20.77 2.23 20.09
C VAL A 72 19.44 1.96 19.39
N LEU A 73 18.76 3.02 19.01
CA LEU A 73 17.57 3.00 18.17
C LEU A 73 17.97 3.24 16.71
N VAL A 74 17.45 2.42 15.82
CA VAL A 74 17.55 2.61 14.36
C VAL A 74 16.15 2.66 13.77
N VAL A 75 15.82 3.77 13.13
CA VAL A 75 14.51 3.97 12.49
C VAL A 75 14.70 4.32 11.02
N SER A 76 13.92 3.72 10.15
CA SER A 76 13.89 4.01 8.72
C SER A 76 12.86 5.10 8.44
N ASN A 77 13.29 6.36 8.39
CA ASN A 77 12.36 7.49 8.33
C ASN A 77 11.88 7.86 6.92
N SER A 78 12.59 7.45 5.86
CA SER A 78 12.29 8.03 4.56
C SER A 78 12.68 7.12 3.41
N ASN A 79 11.71 6.75 2.61
CA ASN A 79 11.93 6.19 1.29
C ASN A 79 12.17 7.34 0.31
N ALA A 80 13.39 7.90 0.30
CA ALA A 80 13.79 8.97 -0.60
C ALA A 80 14.24 8.38 -1.94
N SER A 81 13.62 8.80 -3.03
CA SER A 81 14.03 8.35 -4.37
C SER A 81 15.14 9.24 -4.91
N SER A 82 16.28 8.64 -5.34
CA SER A 82 17.39 9.36 -5.95
C SER A 82 17.31 9.34 -7.48
N LYS A 83 18.06 10.27 -8.11
CA LYS A 83 18.27 10.33 -9.57
C LYS A 83 19.19 9.22 -10.07
N VAL A 84 19.89 8.51 -9.17
CA VAL A 84 20.84 7.47 -9.54
C VAL A 84 20.12 6.32 -10.25
N ASP A 85 20.63 5.93 -11.40
CA ASP A 85 20.08 4.81 -12.18
C ASP A 85 20.30 3.49 -11.44
N THR A 86 19.24 2.92 -10.92
CA THR A 86 19.28 1.65 -10.18
C THR A 86 19.53 0.44 -11.06
N THR A 87 19.48 0.57 -12.38
CA THR A 87 19.82 -0.50 -13.34
C THR A 87 21.32 -0.60 -13.63
N ASP A 88 22.11 0.42 -13.24
CA ASP A 88 23.58 0.38 -13.31
C ASP A 88 24.13 -0.47 -12.16
N GLU A 89 24.37 -1.75 -12.41
CA GLU A 89 24.87 -2.69 -11.41
C GLU A 89 26.28 -2.34 -10.89
N SER A 90 27.04 -1.51 -11.61
CA SER A 90 28.40 -1.10 -11.18
C SER A 90 28.41 -0.21 -9.92
N ARG A 91 27.23 0.36 -9.55
CA ARG A 91 27.08 1.19 -8.35
C ARG A 91 27.13 0.41 -7.03
N VAL A 92 26.93 -0.93 -7.09
CA VAL A 92 26.89 -1.81 -5.93
C VAL A 92 27.85 -3.00 -6.11
N THR A 93 28.23 -3.62 -5.01
CA THR A 93 29.06 -4.84 -4.98
C THR A 93 28.17 -6.02 -4.65
N ASP A 94 28.22 -7.10 -5.44
CA ASP A 94 27.46 -8.35 -5.24
C ASP A 94 25.96 -8.14 -5.00
N GLY A 95 25.34 -7.18 -5.72
CA GLY A 95 23.92 -6.84 -5.61
C GLY A 95 23.58 -5.85 -4.48
N GLY A 96 24.58 -5.42 -3.70
CA GLY A 96 24.40 -4.40 -2.66
C GLY A 96 23.72 -4.87 -1.38
N ILE A 97 23.43 -3.92 -0.50
CA ILE A 97 22.68 -4.14 0.75
C ILE A 97 21.35 -3.39 0.69
N GLU A 98 20.31 -3.94 1.30
CA GLU A 98 18.97 -3.35 1.37
C GLU A 98 18.43 -3.37 2.81
N TYR A 99 17.44 -4.20 3.10
CA TYR A 99 16.79 -4.26 4.43
C TYR A 99 17.73 -4.71 5.55
N ASN A 100 18.68 -5.60 5.23
CA ASN A 100 19.68 -6.06 6.18
C ASN A 100 20.56 -4.93 6.76
N LEU A 101 20.63 -3.75 6.13
CA LEU A 101 21.41 -2.64 6.65
C LEU A 101 20.97 -2.25 8.08
N ARG A 102 19.67 -2.14 8.32
CA ARG A 102 19.11 -1.79 9.64
C ARG A 102 19.46 -2.83 10.70
N ARG A 103 19.28 -4.10 10.32
CA ARG A 103 19.62 -5.23 11.17
C ARG A 103 21.10 -5.25 11.54
N VAL A 104 21.98 -5.06 10.56
CA VAL A 104 23.44 -5.00 10.80
C VAL A 104 23.81 -3.91 11.81
N ILE A 105 23.17 -2.73 11.70
CA ILE A 105 23.38 -1.65 12.66
C ILE A 105 22.88 -2.09 14.05
N ALA A 106 21.66 -2.64 14.15
CA ALA A 106 21.11 -3.09 15.42
C ALA A 106 21.93 -4.21 16.08
N GLU A 107 22.44 -5.15 15.30
CA GLU A 107 23.27 -6.27 15.79
C GLU A 107 24.67 -5.85 16.28
N ARG A 108 25.18 -4.69 15.83
CA ARG A 108 26.61 -4.35 16.02
C ARG A 108 26.85 -3.04 16.76
N ALA A 109 25.95 -2.08 16.67
CA ALA A 109 26.14 -0.74 17.20
C ALA A 109 26.12 -0.69 18.73
N THR A 110 27.15 -0.13 19.34
CA THR A 110 27.27 0.06 20.79
C THR A 110 26.96 1.50 21.23
N SER A 111 26.82 2.42 20.28
CA SER A 111 26.37 3.80 20.46
C SER A 111 25.75 4.31 19.15
N ALA A 112 25.08 5.46 19.18
CA ALA A 112 24.54 6.07 17.96
C ALA A 112 25.65 6.37 16.94
N ARG A 113 26.79 6.91 17.37
CA ARG A 113 27.93 7.17 16.47
C ARG A 113 28.50 5.89 15.87
N ASP A 114 28.69 4.85 16.67
CA ASP A 114 29.13 3.53 16.20
C ASP A 114 28.15 2.95 15.16
N GLY A 115 26.84 3.13 15.38
CA GLY A 115 25.80 2.74 14.42
C GLY A 115 25.90 3.49 13.08
N VAL A 116 26.26 4.77 13.11
CA VAL A 116 26.54 5.55 11.90
C VAL A 116 27.76 5.01 11.18
N ASP A 117 28.84 4.71 11.91
CA ASP A 117 30.07 4.18 11.34
C ASP A 117 29.83 2.78 10.71
N VAL A 118 29.05 1.90 11.36
CA VAL A 118 28.60 0.61 10.79
C VAL A 118 27.77 0.82 9.52
N CYS A 119 26.82 1.77 9.53
CA CYS A 119 26.01 2.10 8.37
C CYS A 119 26.89 2.51 7.18
N ILE A 120 27.82 3.42 7.41
CA ILE A 120 28.75 3.93 6.40
C ILE A 120 29.66 2.80 5.87
N GLU A 121 30.23 1.97 6.73
CA GLU A 121 31.05 0.82 6.32
C GLU A 121 30.28 -0.11 5.37
N MET A 122 29.03 -0.42 5.69
CA MET A 122 28.20 -1.27 4.85
C MET A 122 27.88 -0.63 3.50
N VAL A 123 27.53 0.66 3.49
CA VAL A 123 27.23 1.42 2.27
C VAL A 123 28.46 1.56 1.38
N GLU A 124 29.62 1.88 1.94
CA GLU A 124 30.87 2.00 1.18
C GLU A 124 31.37 0.66 0.64
N THR A 125 31.16 -0.43 1.39
CA THR A 125 31.58 -1.77 0.98
C THR A 125 30.69 -2.36 -0.10
N TRP A 126 29.38 -2.39 0.16
CA TRP A 126 28.42 -3.12 -0.68
C TRP A 126 27.60 -2.20 -1.59
N GLY A 127 27.36 -0.96 -1.21
CA GLY A 127 26.45 -0.04 -1.87
C GLY A 127 25.00 -0.29 -1.49
N TYR A 128 24.21 0.76 -1.39
CA TYR A 128 22.76 0.67 -1.13
C TYR A 128 22.01 0.32 -2.42
N ALA A 129 21.31 -0.80 -2.44
CA ALA A 129 20.71 -1.34 -3.65
C ALA A 129 19.46 -0.57 -4.11
N PRO A 130 18.51 -0.17 -3.22
CA PRO A 130 17.34 0.61 -3.61
C PRO A 130 17.68 2.03 -4.08
N SER A 131 16.67 2.77 -4.48
CA SER A 131 16.81 4.14 -5.01
C SER A 131 17.41 5.12 -3.99
N GLY A 132 17.08 4.98 -2.74
CA GLY A 132 17.63 5.80 -1.65
C GLY A 132 16.83 5.63 -0.37
N ARG A 133 17.40 6.09 0.74
CA ARG A 133 16.81 5.97 2.07
C ARG A 133 17.35 7.03 3.03
N ALA A 134 16.58 7.35 4.07
CA ALA A 134 17.09 8.08 5.21
C ALA A 134 16.83 7.30 6.50
N TYR A 135 17.81 7.25 7.39
CA TYR A 135 17.74 6.62 8.69
C TYR A 135 17.95 7.64 9.80
N THR A 136 17.28 7.44 10.94
CA THR A 136 17.67 8.01 12.22
C THR A 136 18.35 6.92 13.04
N ILE A 137 19.57 7.20 13.52
CA ILE A 137 20.33 6.36 14.43
C ILE A 137 20.57 7.17 15.69
N ALA A 138 20.08 6.71 16.83
CA ALA A 138 20.09 7.50 18.05
C ALA A 138 20.28 6.65 19.30
N ASP A 139 20.82 7.25 20.32
CA ASP A 139 20.86 6.76 21.69
C ASP A 139 20.47 7.87 22.67
N LYS A 140 20.69 7.67 23.96
CA LYS A 140 20.37 8.67 25.00
C LYS A 140 21.18 9.96 24.90
N ASP A 141 22.35 9.91 24.24
CA ASP A 141 23.34 10.98 24.23
C ASP A 141 23.33 11.77 22.91
N GLU A 142 23.00 11.13 21.79
CA GLU A 142 22.96 11.80 20.48
C GLU A 142 22.02 11.14 19.47
N ALA A 143 21.68 11.89 18.43
CA ALA A 143 20.91 11.41 17.30
C ALA A 143 21.56 11.85 15.97
N TRP A 144 21.58 10.95 15.01
CA TRP A 144 22.11 11.16 13.68
C TRP A 144 21.05 10.88 12.63
N MET A 145 21.01 11.70 11.59
CA MET A 145 20.29 11.46 10.36
C MET A 145 21.28 11.02 9.28
N VAL A 146 21.05 9.88 8.64
CA VAL A 146 21.89 9.37 7.55
C VAL A 146 21.04 9.31 6.28
N GLN A 147 21.34 10.13 5.29
CA GLN A 147 20.69 10.14 3.98
C GLN A 147 21.58 9.43 2.97
N ILE A 148 21.06 8.36 2.36
CA ILE A 148 21.79 7.48 1.46
C ILE A 148 21.13 7.54 0.08
N VAL A 149 21.93 7.74 -0.97
CA VAL A 149 21.49 7.57 -2.36
C VAL A 149 21.77 6.14 -2.82
N SER A 150 21.21 5.75 -3.97
CA SER A 150 21.52 4.43 -4.54
C SER A 150 23.04 4.33 -4.80
N GLY A 151 23.66 3.22 -4.41
CA GLY A 151 25.10 3.02 -4.50
C GLY A 151 25.84 3.37 -3.20
N LYS A 152 26.97 4.02 -3.31
CA LYS A 152 27.95 4.18 -2.20
C LYS A 152 28.02 5.59 -1.61
N TYR A 153 27.09 6.47 -1.96
CA TYR A 153 27.11 7.87 -1.55
C TYR A 153 26.06 8.18 -0.50
N TYR A 154 26.42 9.03 0.44
CA TYR A 154 25.60 9.38 1.59
C TYR A 154 25.98 10.75 2.15
N VAL A 155 25.14 11.30 3.01
CA VAL A 155 25.46 12.34 3.97
C VAL A 155 24.88 11.97 5.33
N ALA A 156 25.69 12.00 6.38
CA ALA A 156 25.25 11.80 7.76
C ALA A 156 25.43 13.08 8.56
N VAL A 157 24.42 13.49 9.31
CA VAL A 157 24.41 14.73 10.07
C VAL A 157 23.95 14.45 11.50
N ARG A 158 24.75 14.87 12.48
CA ARG A 158 24.36 14.84 13.89
C ARG A 158 23.34 15.93 14.18
N CYS A 159 22.23 15.58 14.78
CA CYS A 159 21.26 16.56 15.25
C CYS A 159 21.87 17.38 16.40
N PRO A 160 21.84 18.72 16.38
CA PRO A 160 22.28 19.52 17.52
C PRO A 160 21.44 19.23 18.76
N ASP A 161 22.04 19.32 19.95
CA ASP A 161 21.42 18.92 21.22
C ASP A 161 20.20 19.79 21.61
N ASP A 162 20.15 21.00 21.07
CA ASP A 162 19.10 22.01 21.27
C ASP A 162 18.25 22.24 20.00
N ALA A 163 18.09 21.21 19.17
CA ALA A 163 17.35 21.33 17.92
C ALA A 163 16.33 20.21 17.69
N VAL A 164 15.44 20.45 16.74
CA VAL A 164 14.51 19.47 16.18
C VAL A 164 14.77 19.32 14.68
N ILE A 165 14.59 18.10 14.18
CA ILE A 165 14.58 17.76 12.77
C ILE A 165 13.25 17.08 12.44
N VAL A 166 12.58 17.53 11.37
CA VAL A 166 11.41 16.85 10.79
C VAL A 166 11.79 16.33 9.41
N MET A 167 11.77 15.02 9.23
CA MET A 167 12.27 14.36 8.04
C MET A 167 11.15 13.56 7.33
N PRO A 168 10.53 14.10 6.28
CA PRO A 168 9.60 13.37 5.43
C PRO A 168 10.31 12.51 4.37
N ASN A 169 9.57 11.95 3.39
CA ASN A 169 10.14 11.05 2.38
C ASN A 169 10.91 11.78 1.26
N HIS A 170 11.86 12.63 1.64
CA HIS A 170 12.82 13.27 0.72
C HIS A 170 14.13 13.61 1.44
N TYR A 171 15.17 13.91 0.66
CA TYR A 171 16.44 14.42 1.23
C TYR A 171 16.22 15.85 1.71
N THR A 172 16.82 16.17 2.87
CA THR A 172 16.64 17.46 3.56
C THR A 172 17.97 18.20 3.79
N VAL A 173 19.12 17.58 3.46
CA VAL A 173 20.42 18.24 3.56
C VAL A 173 20.66 19.10 2.33
N HIS A 174 20.58 20.43 2.48
CA HIS A 174 20.77 21.37 1.37
C HIS A 174 22.21 21.90 1.27
N SER A 175 22.96 21.97 2.37
CA SER A 175 24.35 22.44 2.36
C SER A 175 25.25 21.50 3.15
N LEU A 176 26.49 21.32 2.68
CA LEU A 176 27.54 20.63 3.42
C LEU A 176 28.35 21.58 4.31
N ASN A 177 28.15 22.90 4.16
CA ASN A 177 28.86 23.96 4.87
C ASN A 177 27.97 24.67 5.87
N MET A 178 27.31 23.91 6.75
CA MET A 178 26.44 24.46 7.78
C MET A 178 27.25 25.06 8.93
N GLU A 179 26.79 26.19 9.49
CA GLU A 179 27.45 26.83 10.64
C GLU A 179 27.48 25.86 11.84
N GLY A 180 28.64 25.72 12.47
CA GLY A 180 28.86 24.82 13.60
C GLY A 180 29.08 23.36 13.22
N PHE A 181 29.05 23.00 11.92
CA PHE A 181 29.32 21.64 11.47
C PHE A 181 30.76 21.48 10.98
N VAL A 182 31.43 20.43 11.45
CA VAL A 182 32.79 20.07 11.13
C VAL A 182 32.81 18.69 10.49
N ARG A 183 33.34 18.61 9.27
CA ARG A 183 33.47 17.35 8.55
C ARG A 183 34.31 16.34 9.34
N GLY A 184 33.85 15.13 9.46
CA GLY A 184 34.49 14.05 10.24
C GLY A 184 34.06 14.02 11.71
N GLU A 185 33.41 15.08 12.22
CA GLU A 185 32.91 15.16 13.59
C GLU A 185 31.39 15.03 13.67
N ASN A 186 30.66 16.01 13.14
CA ASN A 186 29.18 16.06 13.18
C ASN A 186 28.51 16.15 11.81
N ILE A 187 29.29 16.12 10.73
CA ILE A 187 28.82 15.86 9.36
C ILE A 187 29.83 14.94 8.64
N LEU A 188 29.31 13.88 8.01
CA LEU A 188 30.09 12.86 7.33
C LEU A 188 29.58 12.67 5.91
N TYR A 189 30.47 12.62 4.95
CA TYR A 189 30.20 12.33 3.54
C TYR A 189 31.47 11.90 2.81
N PRO A 190 31.41 11.10 1.71
CA PRO A 190 32.57 10.69 0.93
C PRO A 190 33.34 11.88 0.34
N ASP A 191 34.69 11.75 0.23
CA ASP A 191 35.57 12.81 -0.31
C ASP A 191 35.17 13.22 -1.75
N ASP A 192 34.74 12.29 -2.54
CA ASP A 192 34.40 12.45 -3.96
C ASP A 192 32.90 12.67 -4.21
N LEU A 193 32.07 12.92 -3.19
CA LEU A 193 30.62 13.10 -3.31
C LEU A 193 30.24 14.16 -4.36
N ILE A 194 30.90 15.32 -4.30
CA ILE A 194 30.62 16.44 -5.22
C ILE A 194 31.12 16.11 -6.63
N ASP A 195 32.27 15.47 -6.75
CA ASP A 195 32.84 15.07 -8.04
C ASP A 195 31.98 14.00 -8.71
N TYR A 196 31.43 13.07 -7.94
CA TYR A 196 30.44 12.10 -8.42
C TYR A 196 29.17 12.78 -8.94
N ALA A 197 28.63 13.75 -8.21
CA ALA A 197 27.46 14.50 -8.65
C ALA A 197 27.72 15.26 -9.96
N LYS A 198 28.91 15.83 -10.14
CA LYS A 198 29.33 16.47 -11.38
C LYS A 198 29.48 15.47 -12.54
N GLU A 199 30.13 14.32 -12.29
CA GLU A 199 30.30 13.26 -13.28
C GLU A 199 28.98 12.74 -13.83
N LYS A 200 27.98 12.58 -12.94
CA LYS A 200 26.63 12.12 -13.30
C LYS A 200 25.76 13.24 -13.89
N GLY A 201 26.21 14.48 -13.91
CA GLY A 201 25.42 15.63 -14.40
C GLY A 201 24.28 16.02 -13.44
N PHE A 202 24.38 15.68 -12.17
CA PHE A 202 23.40 16.03 -11.16
C PHE A 202 23.64 17.41 -10.53
N TYR A 203 24.88 17.95 -10.69
CA TYR A 203 25.30 19.25 -10.24
C TYR A 203 26.33 19.86 -11.19
N GLU A 204 26.20 21.17 -11.43
CA GLU A 204 27.19 22.01 -12.13
C GLU A 204 27.55 23.21 -11.23
N GLU A 205 28.81 23.69 -11.29
CA GLU A 205 29.26 24.84 -10.45
C GLU A 205 28.47 26.14 -10.76
N THR A 206 27.87 26.22 -11.96
CA THR A 206 26.99 27.31 -12.35
C THR A 206 25.65 27.33 -11.60
N ASP A 207 25.30 26.23 -10.93
CA ASP A 207 24.05 26.10 -10.14
C ASP A 207 24.16 26.74 -8.75
N GLY A 208 25.33 27.26 -8.38
CA GLY A 208 25.60 27.84 -7.08
C GLY A 208 26.30 26.89 -6.12
N GLU A 209 26.08 27.06 -4.81
CA GLU A 209 26.60 26.13 -3.80
C GLU A 209 26.00 24.73 -3.95
N PHE A 210 26.80 23.70 -3.64
CA PHE A 210 26.36 22.32 -3.73
C PHE A 210 25.22 22.06 -2.73
N ASP A 211 24.09 21.61 -3.25
CA ASP A 211 22.88 21.22 -2.51
C ASP A 211 22.68 19.71 -2.70
N PHE A 212 22.85 18.92 -1.62
CA PHE A 212 22.73 17.47 -1.69
C PHE A 212 21.32 17.03 -2.09
N ALA A 213 20.28 17.59 -1.44
CA ALA A 213 18.90 17.25 -1.72
C ALA A 213 18.52 17.54 -3.18
N LYS A 214 18.82 18.75 -3.68
CA LYS A 214 18.55 19.15 -5.06
C LYS A 214 19.35 18.33 -6.07
N SER A 215 20.61 18.03 -5.77
CA SER A 215 21.47 17.27 -6.66
C SER A 215 21.04 15.82 -6.81
N PHE A 216 20.65 15.15 -5.73
CA PHE A 216 20.39 13.72 -5.74
C PHE A 216 18.92 13.31 -5.77
N GLN A 217 17.99 14.12 -5.28
CA GLN A 217 16.56 13.76 -5.24
C GLN A 217 15.97 13.62 -6.64
N ALA A 218 15.21 12.56 -6.87
CA ALA A 218 14.45 12.38 -8.10
C ALA A 218 13.44 13.53 -8.29
N GLU A 219 13.27 14.02 -9.53
CA GLU A 219 12.46 15.20 -9.84
C GLU A 219 11.02 15.08 -9.32
N GLY A 220 10.38 13.91 -9.49
CA GLY A 220 9.00 13.69 -9.09
C GLY A 220 8.76 13.68 -7.57
N SER A 221 9.82 13.53 -6.75
CA SER A 221 9.72 13.53 -5.29
C SER A 221 10.32 14.79 -4.65
N TYR A 222 11.19 15.50 -5.37
CA TYR A 222 11.76 16.76 -4.89
C TYR A 222 10.67 17.81 -4.70
N ARG A 223 10.52 18.28 -3.45
CA ARG A 223 9.50 19.27 -3.07
C ARG A 223 8.05 18.85 -3.41
N SER A 224 7.75 17.56 -3.45
CA SER A 224 6.36 17.12 -3.58
C SER A 224 5.50 17.66 -2.42
N ASN A 225 4.26 18.02 -2.68
CA ASN A 225 3.37 18.60 -1.67
C ASN A 225 3.24 17.72 -0.42
N GLY A 226 3.11 16.39 -0.59
CA GLY A 226 3.03 15.48 0.55
C GLY A 226 4.27 15.52 1.46
N ASN A 227 5.47 15.79 0.91
CA ASN A 227 6.70 15.91 1.68
C ASN A 227 6.83 17.29 2.34
N THR A 228 6.68 18.34 1.56
CA THR A 228 6.85 19.72 2.04
C THR A 228 5.79 20.12 3.06
N TYR A 229 4.56 19.62 2.95
CA TYR A 229 3.52 19.86 3.95
C TYR A 229 3.85 19.21 5.29
N ARG A 230 4.28 17.93 5.28
CA ARG A 230 4.68 17.24 6.52
C ARG A 230 5.85 17.92 7.20
N GLN A 231 6.86 18.35 6.44
CA GLN A 231 8.00 19.08 7.00
C GLN A 231 7.58 20.42 7.60
N PHE A 232 6.78 21.19 6.88
CA PHE A 232 6.32 22.51 7.34
C PHE A 232 5.42 22.41 8.56
N TYR A 233 4.27 21.76 8.43
CA TYR A 233 3.29 21.71 9.51
C TYR A 233 3.82 20.97 10.73
N GLY A 234 4.61 19.90 10.54
CA GLY A 234 5.27 19.22 11.65
C GLY A 234 6.25 20.13 12.40
N THR A 235 7.04 20.91 11.68
CA THR A 235 8.00 21.86 12.30
C THR A 235 7.25 22.98 13.03
N GLU A 236 6.24 23.60 12.40
CA GLU A 236 5.46 24.69 12.98
C GLU A 236 4.71 24.25 14.24
N LEU A 237 4.11 23.08 14.20
CA LEU A 237 3.41 22.53 15.37
C LEU A 237 4.39 22.22 16.51
N LEU A 238 5.56 21.65 16.23
CA LEU A 238 6.60 21.44 17.23
C LEU A 238 7.02 22.75 17.90
N LEU A 239 7.27 23.80 17.12
CA LEU A 239 7.79 25.07 17.61
C LEU A 239 6.70 25.88 18.32
N ASN A 240 5.54 26.04 17.71
CA ASN A 240 4.53 27.03 18.11
C ASN A 240 3.34 26.41 18.84
N GLY A 241 3.10 25.10 18.71
CA GLY A 241 1.95 24.41 19.29
C GLY A 241 0.63 24.66 18.61
N VAL A 242 0.65 25.37 17.50
CA VAL A 242 -0.50 25.66 16.66
C VAL A 242 -0.07 25.69 15.21
N LEU A 243 -0.96 25.28 14.32
CA LEU A 243 -0.71 25.34 12.89
C LEU A 243 -0.95 26.76 12.36
N PRO A 244 -0.10 27.27 11.46
CA PRO A 244 -0.42 28.46 10.68
C PRO A 244 -1.55 28.14 9.68
N SER A 245 -2.38 29.14 9.37
CA SER A 245 -3.54 28.95 8.47
C SER A 245 -3.16 28.63 7.03
N SER A 246 -1.94 28.95 6.61
CA SER A 246 -1.44 28.68 5.26
C SER A 246 0.09 28.62 5.25
N ARG A 247 0.63 28.05 4.20
CA ARG A 247 2.05 27.89 3.93
C ARG A 247 2.51 28.79 2.78
N ASP A 248 3.79 29.21 2.81
CA ASP A 248 4.45 29.75 1.61
C ASP A 248 5.04 28.58 0.80
N ASP A 249 4.52 28.35 -0.39
CA ASP A 249 4.95 27.28 -1.28
C ASP A 249 6.40 27.39 -1.75
N ASN A 250 6.98 28.59 -1.65
CA ASN A 250 8.38 28.85 -2.00
C ASN A 250 9.34 28.81 -0.81
N ALA A 251 8.82 28.70 0.40
CA ALA A 251 9.66 28.63 1.59
C ALA A 251 10.58 27.41 1.54
N GLU A 252 11.87 27.62 1.82
CA GLU A 252 12.83 26.58 2.13
C GLU A 252 12.84 26.36 3.62
N TYR A 253 12.78 25.09 4.04
CA TYR A 253 12.82 24.75 5.45
C TYR A 253 14.23 24.37 5.82
N PRO A 254 14.76 24.90 6.94
CA PRO A 254 16.08 24.51 7.42
C PRO A 254 16.06 23.04 7.80
N LEU A 255 17.23 22.38 7.71
CA LEU A 255 17.41 20.99 8.11
C LEU A 255 17.00 20.77 9.56
N TYR A 256 17.32 21.70 10.43
CA TYR A 256 17.00 21.69 11.85
C TYR A 256 16.58 23.08 12.31
N VAL A 257 15.83 23.14 13.41
CA VAL A 257 15.47 24.38 14.09
C VAL A 257 15.85 24.27 15.55
N ASN A 258 16.61 25.27 16.04
CA ASN A 258 17.01 25.32 17.45
C ASN A 258 15.79 25.62 18.33
N VAL A 259 15.75 24.98 19.48
CA VAL A 259 14.68 25.09 20.46
C VAL A 259 15.27 25.28 21.87
N GLU A 260 14.51 25.89 22.77
CA GLU A 260 14.91 25.96 24.16
C GLU A 260 14.92 24.55 24.80
N PRO A 261 15.96 24.15 25.54
CA PRO A 261 16.00 22.87 26.19
C PRO A 261 14.76 22.58 27.03
N GLY A 262 14.13 21.43 26.82
CA GLY A 262 12.90 21.01 27.49
C GLY A 262 11.60 21.66 26.99
N SER A 263 11.64 22.49 25.95
CA SER A 263 10.44 23.07 25.34
C SER A 263 9.63 22.07 24.52
N ILE A 264 10.30 21.04 24.00
CA ILE A 264 9.62 19.97 23.25
C ILE A 264 9.29 18.83 24.21
N THR A 265 8.01 18.59 24.40
CA THR A 265 7.50 17.52 25.25
C THR A 265 7.10 16.30 24.42
N MET A 266 6.99 15.15 25.07
CA MET A 266 6.47 13.93 24.42
C MET A 266 5.07 14.15 23.85
N GLU A 267 4.20 14.82 24.60
CA GLU A 267 2.84 15.13 24.17
C GLU A 267 2.84 15.99 22.89
N ARG A 268 3.71 16.98 22.82
CA ARG A 268 3.85 17.81 21.61
C ARG A 268 4.28 16.98 20.40
N ILE A 269 5.17 16.01 20.59
CA ILE A 269 5.57 15.09 19.53
C ILE A 269 4.39 14.19 19.12
N MET A 270 3.64 13.66 20.10
CA MET A 270 2.45 12.86 19.82
C MET A 270 1.38 13.67 19.05
N ASP A 271 1.21 14.95 19.37
CA ASP A 271 0.29 15.84 18.65
C ASP A 271 0.71 16.01 17.17
N VAL A 272 2.01 16.16 16.91
CA VAL A 272 2.52 16.21 15.53
C VAL A 272 2.22 14.91 14.77
N GLN A 273 2.40 13.76 15.41
CA GLN A 273 2.15 12.47 14.77
C GLN A 273 0.68 12.20 14.44
N ARG A 274 -0.24 12.92 15.08
CA ARG A 274 -1.71 12.82 14.88
C ARG A 274 -2.25 13.79 13.84
N GLU A 275 -1.41 14.66 13.28
CA GLU A 275 -1.83 15.88 12.57
C GLU A 275 -2.43 15.61 11.19
N HIS A 276 -3.57 16.27 10.90
CA HIS A 276 -4.30 16.20 9.63
C HIS A 276 -4.49 17.58 8.97
N TYR A 277 -3.84 18.63 9.50
CA TYR A 277 -3.88 20.02 9.02
C TYR A 277 -5.24 20.70 9.16
N GLU A 278 -6.02 20.34 10.20
CA GLU A 278 -7.33 20.96 10.48
C GLU A 278 -7.21 22.48 10.66
N GLY A 279 -8.11 23.19 10.00
CA GLY A 279 -8.17 24.65 10.05
C GLY A 279 -7.15 25.39 9.19
N THR A 280 -6.36 24.68 8.38
CA THR A 280 -5.42 25.27 7.41
C THR A 280 -6.00 25.28 6.00
N THR A 281 -5.27 25.85 5.03
CA THR A 281 -5.64 25.78 3.60
C THR A 281 -5.57 24.36 3.03
N GLU A 282 -4.82 23.46 3.67
CA GLU A 282 -4.68 22.04 3.34
C GLU A 282 -5.63 21.16 4.16
N ASP A 283 -6.54 21.76 4.92
CA ASP A 283 -7.61 21.00 5.58
C ASP A 283 -8.49 20.32 4.55
N ALA A 284 -8.46 19.00 4.52
CA ALA A 284 -9.29 18.22 3.60
C ALA A 284 -10.72 18.02 4.09
N ALA A 285 -11.23 18.91 4.92
CA ALA A 285 -12.65 18.86 5.34
C ALA A 285 -13.62 18.84 4.15
N THR A 286 -13.23 19.43 3.01
CA THR A 286 -13.98 19.39 1.74
C THR A 286 -13.84 18.06 1.00
N ASP A 287 -12.75 17.31 1.23
CA ASP A 287 -12.44 16.04 0.58
C ASP A 287 -12.80 14.82 1.44
N ARG A 288 -13.31 15.08 2.65
CA ARG A 288 -13.71 14.02 3.56
C ARG A 288 -14.87 13.23 2.96
N ALA A 289 -14.71 11.88 2.98
CA ALA A 289 -15.81 10.99 2.67
C ALA A 289 -17.04 11.36 3.51
N PRO A 290 -18.23 10.96 3.10
CA PRO A 290 -19.48 11.24 3.82
C PRO A 290 -19.53 10.81 5.30
N GLY A 291 -18.49 10.33 5.91
CA GLY A 291 -18.32 10.12 7.35
C GLY A 291 -17.40 11.13 8.03
N GLY A 292 -16.82 12.09 7.28
CA GLY A 292 -15.91 13.10 7.82
C GLY A 292 -14.54 12.57 8.25
N ASN A 293 -14.16 11.37 7.82
CA ASN A 293 -12.89 10.74 8.17
C ASN A 293 -11.72 11.48 7.52
N PRO A 294 -10.73 12.00 8.29
CA PRO A 294 -9.59 12.74 7.75
C PRO A 294 -8.61 11.86 6.98
N HIS A 295 -8.71 10.54 7.13
CA HIS A 295 -7.86 9.56 6.44
C HIS A 295 -8.33 9.28 5.00
N ASP A 296 -9.59 9.53 4.66
CA ASP A 296 -10.12 9.38 3.30
C ASP A 296 -9.83 10.64 2.46
N THR A 297 -8.58 10.80 2.06
CA THR A 297 -8.11 11.94 1.28
C THR A 297 -6.99 11.55 0.32
N THR A 298 -6.82 12.35 -0.74
CA THR A 298 -5.69 12.21 -1.67
C THR A 298 -4.43 12.89 -1.18
N LEU A 299 -4.54 13.82 -0.23
CA LEU A 299 -3.42 14.55 0.33
C LEU A 299 -2.73 13.71 1.42
N ARG A 300 -1.45 13.40 1.22
CA ARG A 300 -0.66 12.70 2.24
C ARG A 300 -0.33 13.65 3.39
N ARG A 301 -0.76 13.27 4.60
CA ARG A 301 -0.58 14.01 5.85
C ARG A 301 0.45 13.35 6.75
N ILE A 302 0.59 13.84 7.98
CA ILE A 302 1.45 13.22 9.00
C ILE A 302 0.76 11.96 9.52
N CYS A 303 -0.50 12.06 9.97
CA CYS A 303 -1.35 10.89 10.20
C CYS A 303 -2.18 10.65 8.95
N THR A 304 -2.10 9.48 8.39
CA THR A 304 -2.75 9.11 7.13
C THR A 304 -3.50 7.79 7.26
N GLY A 305 -4.41 7.51 6.32
CA GLY A 305 -5.12 6.22 6.27
C GLY A 305 -4.22 5.00 6.08
N THR A 306 -2.91 5.20 5.93
CA THR A 306 -1.89 4.16 5.82
C THR A 306 -0.93 4.13 7.00
N THR A 307 -1.19 4.90 8.04
CA THR A 307 -0.38 4.86 9.25
C THR A 307 -0.70 3.57 10.02
N ASP A 308 0.21 2.63 9.96
CA ASP A 308 0.08 1.31 10.58
C ASP A 308 0.55 1.28 12.02
N GLU A 309 1.53 2.13 12.32
CA GLU A 309 2.10 2.30 13.65
C GLU A 309 2.64 3.71 13.83
N SER A 310 2.63 4.20 15.05
CA SER A 310 3.33 5.43 15.45
C SER A 310 4.14 5.19 16.71
N LEU A 311 5.42 5.55 16.67
CA LEU A 311 6.40 5.32 17.72
C LEU A 311 6.96 6.63 18.24
N VAL A 312 7.06 6.79 19.57
CA VAL A 312 7.83 7.84 20.25
C VAL A 312 8.79 7.20 21.24
N CYS A 313 10.08 7.21 20.95
CA CYS A 313 11.14 6.75 21.83
C CYS A 313 11.56 7.85 22.80
N VAL A 314 11.45 7.57 24.09
CA VAL A 314 11.92 8.44 25.19
C VAL A 314 13.07 7.72 25.88
N PHE A 315 14.30 8.13 25.56
CA PHE A 315 15.51 7.57 26.16
C PHE A 315 15.60 7.91 27.64
N ASP A 316 16.08 6.95 28.45
CA ASP A 316 16.35 7.11 29.88
C ASP A 316 17.83 6.72 30.17
N ASP A 317 18.24 6.78 31.44
CA ASP A 317 19.59 6.53 31.89
C ASP A 317 20.14 5.15 31.45
N THR A 318 19.28 4.15 31.41
CA THR A 318 19.65 2.78 30.98
C THR A 318 18.80 2.32 29.81
N PRO A 319 19.35 1.46 28.94
CA PRO A 319 18.56 0.89 27.82
C PRO A 319 17.26 0.20 28.30
N LEU A 320 17.30 -0.50 29.42
CA LEU A 320 16.17 -1.21 29.95
C LEU A 320 15.00 -0.29 30.37
N THR A 321 15.30 0.93 30.84
CA THR A 321 14.29 1.90 31.30
C THR A 321 13.84 2.87 30.23
N THR A 322 14.46 2.85 29.04
CA THR A 322 13.96 3.57 27.87
C THR A 322 12.55 3.10 27.53
N THR A 323 11.67 4.03 27.20
CA THR A 323 10.29 3.75 26.86
C THR A 323 10.03 4.00 25.39
N LEU A 324 9.48 2.99 24.69
CA LEU A 324 8.90 3.13 23.36
C LEU A 324 7.38 3.28 23.52
N TRP A 325 6.89 4.49 23.34
CA TRP A 325 5.45 4.76 23.31
C TRP A 325 4.95 4.42 21.93
N THR A 326 4.11 3.38 21.81
CA THR A 326 3.66 2.83 20.52
C THR A 326 2.15 2.89 20.40
N SER A 327 1.66 3.45 19.30
CA SER A 327 0.26 3.41 18.87
C SER A 327 0.14 2.41 17.73
N PHE A 328 -0.70 1.40 17.88
CA PHE A 328 -0.84 0.27 16.95
C PHE A 328 -1.86 0.57 15.84
N GLY A 329 -1.69 1.68 15.17
CA GLY A 329 -2.54 2.18 14.10
C GLY A 329 -2.51 3.69 14.03
N HIS A 330 -3.64 4.30 13.64
CA HIS A 330 -3.77 5.75 13.57
C HIS A 330 -3.63 6.39 14.96
N PRO A 331 -2.58 7.16 15.24
CA PRO A 331 -2.35 7.74 16.57
C PRO A 331 -3.39 8.81 16.97
N CYS A 332 -4.17 9.31 16.03
CA CYS A 332 -5.30 10.19 16.33
C CYS A 332 -6.47 9.44 16.97
N GLU A 333 -6.62 8.14 16.70
CA GLU A 333 -7.71 7.28 17.20
C GLU A 333 -7.24 6.35 18.31
N LEU A 334 -5.99 5.88 18.26
CA LEU A 334 -5.44 4.92 19.22
C LEU A 334 -4.48 5.59 20.20
N PRO A 335 -4.47 5.18 21.49
CA PRO A 335 -3.52 5.70 22.45
C PRO A 335 -2.11 5.14 22.21
N TYR A 336 -1.11 5.90 22.63
CA TYR A 336 0.26 5.41 22.76
C TYR A 336 0.41 4.59 24.04
N ILE A 337 0.88 3.36 23.91
CA ILE A 337 1.12 2.41 25.00
C ILE A 337 2.62 2.38 25.33
N PRO A 338 3.02 2.50 26.60
CA PRO A 338 4.43 2.48 26.98
C PRO A 338 4.97 1.05 26.98
N LEU A 339 5.95 0.78 26.13
CA LEU A 339 6.67 -0.49 26.05
C LEU A 339 8.11 -0.33 26.54
N HIS A 340 8.61 -1.36 27.21
CA HIS A 340 10.02 -1.52 27.56
C HIS A 340 10.54 -2.79 26.88
N PRO A 341 10.91 -2.72 25.58
CA PRO A 341 11.07 -3.90 24.75
C PRO A 341 12.22 -4.82 25.19
N LEU A 342 13.23 -4.29 25.88
CA LEU A 342 14.31 -5.10 26.46
C LEU A 342 13.91 -5.78 27.79
N ALA A 343 12.78 -5.39 28.38
CA ALA A 343 12.23 -6.05 29.57
C ALA A 343 11.27 -7.19 29.18
N GLY A 344 10.59 -7.06 28.05
CA GLY A 344 9.62 -8.00 27.52
C GLY A 344 8.58 -7.30 26.67
N ILE A 345 8.00 -8.04 25.74
CA ILE A 345 6.93 -7.57 24.87
C ILE A 345 5.60 -8.13 25.40
N PRO A 346 4.53 -7.32 25.50
CA PRO A 346 3.21 -7.82 25.90
C PRO A 346 2.72 -8.95 24.99
N THR A 347 2.15 -9.99 25.59
CA THR A 347 1.73 -11.22 24.88
C THR A 347 0.67 -10.97 23.81
N GLU A 348 -0.09 -9.88 23.93
CA GLU A 348 -1.09 -9.50 22.93
C GLU A 348 -0.47 -8.98 21.62
N ILE A 349 0.75 -8.45 21.68
CA ILE A 349 1.43 -7.85 20.52
C ILE A 349 2.68 -8.62 20.09
N ASP A 350 3.24 -9.45 20.96
CA ASP A 350 4.25 -10.46 20.61
C ASP A 350 3.54 -11.63 19.93
N GLN A 351 3.70 -11.72 18.62
CA GLN A 351 3.01 -12.72 17.81
C GLN A 351 3.85 -13.99 17.62
N MET A 352 5.10 -13.95 18.02
CA MET A 352 6.06 -15.00 17.76
C MET A 352 6.68 -15.45 19.08
N GLU A 353 6.06 -16.41 19.74
CA GLU A 353 6.54 -17.00 21.00
C GLU A 353 7.90 -17.74 20.86
N ASP A 354 8.37 -18.01 19.62
CA ASP A 354 9.60 -18.76 19.34
C ASP A 354 10.64 -17.88 18.65
N ALA A 355 11.66 -17.46 19.41
CA ALA A 355 12.78 -16.65 18.87
C ALA A 355 13.48 -17.26 17.65
N ALA A 356 13.51 -18.60 17.54
CA ALA A 356 14.06 -19.27 16.35
C ALA A 356 13.14 -19.10 15.13
N LEU A 357 11.82 -19.09 15.34
CA LEU A 357 10.85 -18.81 14.28
C LEU A 357 10.91 -17.35 13.86
N GLU A 358 11.04 -16.40 14.80
CA GLU A 358 11.25 -14.98 14.52
C GLU A 358 12.48 -14.76 13.66
N MET A 359 13.61 -15.32 14.05
CA MET A 359 14.85 -15.27 13.26
C MET A 359 14.67 -15.90 11.88
N ALA A 360 13.94 -17.02 11.79
CA ALA A 360 13.69 -17.70 10.52
C ALA A 360 12.76 -16.89 9.61
N ASN A 361 11.84 -16.11 10.17
CA ASN A 361 10.88 -15.29 9.45
C ASN A 361 11.36 -13.85 9.20
N HIS A 362 12.42 -13.45 9.88
CA HIS A 362 13.02 -12.14 9.68
C HIS A 362 13.38 -11.95 8.18
N LEU A 363 12.86 -10.91 7.56
CA LEU A 363 12.97 -10.63 6.11
C LEU A 363 12.28 -11.65 5.17
N LYS A 364 11.45 -12.55 5.68
CA LYS A 364 10.64 -13.39 4.81
C LYS A 364 9.34 -12.69 4.42
N PRO A 365 8.89 -12.86 3.17
CA PRO A 365 7.56 -12.44 2.80
C PRO A 365 6.52 -13.28 3.53
N ASP A 366 5.46 -12.65 4.01
CA ASP A 366 4.18 -13.17 4.46
C ASP A 366 4.18 -14.66 4.89
N ALA A 367 4.96 -14.97 5.92
CA ALA A 367 4.97 -16.31 6.44
C ALA A 367 3.91 -16.41 7.53
N GLU A 368 2.74 -16.82 7.36
CA GLU A 368 1.80 -17.26 8.39
C GLU A 368 0.83 -16.23 8.99
N LYS A 369 0.04 -15.61 8.10
CA LYS A 369 -1.10 -14.77 8.47
C LYS A 369 -2.01 -15.40 9.56
N ALA A 370 -2.15 -16.72 9.59
CA ALA A 370 -2.98 -17.43 10.57
C ALA A 370 -2.54 -17.24 12.04
N LEU A 371 -1.27 -16.94 12.28
CA LEU A 371 -0.75 -16.66 13.62
C LEU A 371 -1.25 -15.32 14.18
N TYR A 372 -1.68 -14.42 13.32
CA TYR A 372 -2.02 -13.04 13.67
C TYR A 372 -3.53 -12.77 13.75
N GLU A 373 -4.38 -13.68 13.30
CA GLU A 373 -5.84 -13.45 13.16
C GLU A 373 -6.57 -13.16 14.48
N ASN A 374 -5.97 -13.42 15.64
CA ASN A 374 -6.56 -13.12 16.94
C ASN A 374 -5.60 -12.35 17.88
N SER A 375 -4.58 -11.73 17.30
CA SER A 375 -3.59 -10.97 18.03
C SER A 375 -4.13 -9.67 18.62
N GLY A 376 -3.41 -9.09 19.57
CA GLY A 376 -3.71 -7.75 20.07
C GLY A 376 -3.65 -6.71 18.96
N TRP A 377 -2.70 -6.85 18.01
CA TRP A 377 -2.62 -5.98 16.83
C TRP A 377 -3.93 -6.02 16.03
N SER A 378 -4.46 -7.19 15.72
CA SER A 378 -5.74 -7.27 14.98
C SER A 378 -6.89 -6.64 15.76
N LYS A 379 -6.91 -6.75 17.09
CA LYS A 379 -7.93 -6.08 17.91
C LYS A 379 -7.82 -4.54 17.86
N PHE A 380 -6.61 -3.99 17.85
CA PHE A 380 -6.41 -2.55 17.63
C PHE A 380 -6.88 -2.12 16.25
N LYS A 381 -6.55 -2.88 15.21
CA LYS A 381 -6.99 -2.59 13.83
C LYS A 381 -8.50 -2.73 13.66
N ASP A 382 -9.11 -3.76 14.24
CA ASP A 382 -10.56 -3.95 14.21
C ASP A 382 -11.28 -2.79 14.90
N PHE A 383 -10.77 -2.33 16.04
CA PHE A 383 -11.28 -1.14 16.72
C PHE A 383 -11.12 0.11 15.84
N GLN A 384 -9.91 0.35 15.30
CA GLN A 384 -9.63 1.48 14.41
C GLN A 384 -10.61 1.51 13.24
N MET A 385 -10.86 0.39 12.59
CA MET A 385 -11.78 0.30 11.46
C MET A 385 -13.23 0.64 11.83
N LYS A 386 -13.67 0.24 13.03
CA LYS A 386 -15.01 0.61 13.54
C LYS A 386 -15.13 2.12 13.73
N VAL A 387 -14.13 2.76 14.32
CA VAL A 387 -14.17 4.22 14.55
C VAL A 387 -13.91 5.02 13.29
N ASP A 388 -13.10 4.55 12.36
CA ASP A 388 -12.96 5.15 11.03
C ASP A 388 -14.30 5.25 10.28
N LEU A 389 -15.11 4.19 10.34
CA LEU A 389 -16.46 4.16 9.77
C LEU A 389 -17.42 5.16 10.40
N THR A 390 -17.18 5.49 11.65
CA THR A 390 -18.06 6.32 12.49
C THR A 390 -17.37 7.59 12.98
N TYR A 391 -16.27 7.99 12.33
CA TYR A 391 -15.33 9.01 12.80
C TYR A 391 -16.02 10.30 13.25
N THR A 392 -16.92 10.87 12.43
CA THR A 392 -17.58 12.14 12.74
C THR A 392 -18.35 12.09 14.07
N ASP A 393 -18.94 10.96 14.39
CA ASP A 393 -19.83 10.81 15.56
C ASP A 393 -19.06 10.35 16.80
N THR A 394 -17.97 9.61 16.64
CA THR A 394 -17.20 9.01 17.75
C THR A 394 -15.95 9.78 18.12
N HIS A 395 -15.41 10.59 17.21
CA HIS A 395 -14.09 11.23 17.33
C HIS A 395 -13.88 11.99 18.65
N ALA A 396 -14.77 12.92 19.01
CA ALA A 396 -14.59 13.75 20.22
C ALA A 396 -14.60 12.93 21.54
N ALA A 397 -15.45 11.90 21.60
CA ALA A 397 -15.49 11.00 22.76
C ALA A 397 -14.27 10.09 22.82
N LEU A 398 -13.82 9.61 21.66
CA LEU A 398 -12.63 8.79 21.53
C LEU A 398 -11.36 9.57 21.89
N GLU A 399 -11.23 10.81 21.45
CA GLU A 399 -10.12 11.70 21.81
C GLU A 399 -10.03 11.87 23.33
N THR A 400 -11.17 12.10 23.99
CA THR A 400 -11.24 12.18 25.46
C THR A 400 -10.76 10.89 26.14
N LEU A 401 -11.19 9.74 25.64
CA LEU A 401 -10.77 8.43 26.16
C LEU A 401 -9.26 8.23 25.95
N ARG A 402 -8.78 8.43 24.73
CA ARG A 402 -7.37 8.29 24.34
C ARG A 402 -6.46 9.10 25.25
N ASP A 403 -6.77 10.38 25.43
CA ASP A 403 -5.94 11.30 26.22
C ASP A 403 -5.96 10.94 27.70
N SER A 404 -7.12 10.48 28.22
CA SER A 404 -7.24 9.96 29.58
C SER A 404 -6.39 8.69 29.81
N LEU A 405 -6.39 7.76 28.84
CA LEU A 405 -5.57 6.55 28.89
C LEU A 405 -4.06 6.91 28.88
N ILE A 406 -3.64 7.79 27.98
CA ILE A 406 -2.23 8.24 27.91
C ILE A 406 -1.80 8.90 29.22
N ALA A 407 -2.62 9.78 29.80
CA ALA A 407 -2.31 10.43 31.07
C ALA A 407 -2.16 9.42 32.22
N SER A 408 -3.05 8.41 32.30
CA SER A 408 -2.95 7.33 33.27
C SER A 408 -1.71 6.47 33.07
N MET A 409 -1.43 6.07 31.83
CA MET A 409 -0.27 5.27 31.48
C MET A 409 1.04 6.02 31.72
N LYS A 410 1.09 7.34 31.49
CA LYS A 410 2.26 8.18 31.81
C LYS A 410 2.59 8.12 33.30
N GLN A 411 1.60 8.20 34.16
CA GLN A 411 1.80 8.11 35.60
C GLN A 411 2.30 6.70 35.99
N SER A 412 1.61 5.64 35.58
CA SER A 412 1.97 4.26 35.93
C SER A 412 3.34 3.86 35.37
N ASN A 413 3.69 4.30 34.19
CA ASN A 413 5.00 4.08 33.61
C ASN A 413 6.12 4.75 34.40
N ALA A 414 5.93 6.00 34.83
CA ALA A 414 6.90 6.70 35.68
C ALA A 414 7.09 5.99 37.04
N GLU A 415 6.00 5.46 37.64
CA GLU A 415 6.06 4.66 38.84
C GLU A 415 6.81 3.34 38.66
N ALA A 416 6.58 2.65 37.49
CA ALA A 416 7.27 1.40 37.15
C ALA A 416 8.77 1.63 36.96
N ILE A 417 9.17 2.67 36.21
CA ILE A 417 10.59 3.06 36.04
C ILE A 417 11.23 3.36 37.39
N ALA A 418 10.57 4.13 38.25
CA ALA A 418 11.09 4.45 39.55
C ALA A 418 11.24 3.20 40.45
N ALA A 419 10.33 2.23 40.36
CA ALA A 419 10.43 0.94 41.05
C ALA A 419 11.57 0.08 40.48
N ALA A 420 11.70 0.00 39.15
CA ALA A 420 12.78 -0.72 38.48
C ALA A 420 14.16 -0.20 38.89
N LYS A 421 14.34 1.13 38.93
CA LYS A 421 15.58 1.77 39.41
C LYS A 421 15.89 1.47 40.89
N LYS A 422 14.90 1.21 41.73
CA LYS A 422 15.07 0.83 43.16
C LYS A 422 15.38 -0.65 43.33
N GLU A 423 14.87 -1.51 42.49
CA GLU A 423 15.05 -2.96 42.54
C GLU A 423 15.67 -3.50 41.23
N PRO A 424 16.97 -3.24 40.95
CA PRO A 424 17.59 -3.59 39.69
C PRO A 424 17.51 -5.07 39.29
N SER A 425 17.49 -5.97 40.29
CA SER A 425 17.37 -7.43 40.05
C SER A 425 15.98 -7.87 39.57
N LYS A 426 14.97 -7.01 39.71
CA LYS A 426 13.61 -7.22 39.24
C LYS A 426 13.16 -6.21 38.22
N ALA A 427 14.08 -5.38 37.75
CA ALA A 427 13.72 -4.26 36.89
C ALA A 427 13.01 -4.73 35.58
N ALA A 428 13.51 -5.80 34.96
CA ALA A 428 12.86 -6.35 33.78
C ALA A 428 11.44 -6.87 34.07
N GLU A 429 11.25 -7.62 35.15
CA GLU A 429 9.92 -8.13 35.58
C GLU A 429 8.93 -6.96 35.82
N ILE A 430 9.35 -5.94 36.57
CA ILE A 430 8.52 -4.77 36.87
C ILE A 430 8.08 -4.03 35.61
N LEU A 431 9.01 -3.84 34.67
CA LEU A 431 8.74 -3.09 33.44
C LEU A 431 7.92 -3.91 32.43
N ALA A 432 8.18 -5.23 32.33
CA ALA A 432 7.37 -6.13 31.50
C ALA A 432 5.92 -6.18 32.01
N ASP A 433 5.71 -6.35 33.33
CA ASP A 433 4.38 -6.36 33.94
C ASP A 433 3.63 -5.03 33.71
N ALA A 434 4.33 -3.91 33.75
CA ALA A 434 3.75 -2.59 33.51
C ALA A 434 3.30 -2.44 32.04
N GLY A 435 4.12 -2.85 31.06
CA GLY A 435 3.78 -2.85 29.64
C GLY A 435 2.61 -3.79 29.34
N GLN A 436 2.67 -5.01 29.87
CA GLN A 436 1.59 -6.01 29.74
C GLN A 436 0.26 -5.45 30.26
N LYS A 437 0.28 -4.87 31.46
CA LYS A 437 -0.92 -4.28 32.06
C LYS A 437 -1.46 -3.10 31.23
N ALA A 438 -0.60 -2.22 30.77
CA ALA A 438 -0.98 -1.06 29.95
C ALA A 438 -1.68 -1.52 28.65
N THR A 439 -1.16 -2.55 27.99
CA THR A 439 -1.74 -3.12 26.77
C THR A 439 -3.11 -3.75 27.06
N THR A 440 -3.21 -4.61 28.05
CA THR A 440 -4.47 -5.28 28.42
C THR A 440 -5.55 -4.29 28.83
N ASP A 441 -5.21 -3.31 29.69
CA ASP A 441 -6.17 -2.28 30.14
C ASP A 441 -6.63 -1.40 28.98
N THR A 442 -5.74 -1.09 28.03
CA THR A 442 -6.08 -0.31 26.83
C THR A 442 -7.05 -1.06 25.95
N LEU A 443 -6.77 -2.32 25.61
CA LEU A 443 -7.66 -3.15 24.80
C LEU A 443 -9.06 -3.26 25.45
N ALA A 444 -9.13 -3.49 26.75
CA ALA A 444 -10.39 -3.55 27.48
C ALA A 444 -11.17 -2.21 27.47
N ALA A 445 -10.45 -1.08 27.52
CA ALA A 445 -11.08 0.24 27.45
C ALA A 445 -11.62 0.55 26.06
N LEU A 446 -10.88 0.17 25.00
CA LEU A 446 -11.30 0.34 23.61
C LEU A 446 -12.49 -0.56 23.26
N GLU A 447 -12.49 -1.84 23.71
CA GLU A 447 -13.60 -2.76 23.54
C GLU A 447 -14.86 -2.20 24.21
N LYS A 448 -14.74 -1.76 25.47
CA LYS A 448 -15.84 -1.11 26.18
C LYS A 448 -16.39 0.12 25.47
N PHE A 449 -15.50 0.97 24.93
CA PHE A 449 -15.91 2.15 24.15
C PHE A 449 -16.71 1.74 22.91
N ALA A 450 -16.24 0.72 22.17
CA ALA A 450 -16.93 0.21 21.00
C ALA A 450 -18.32 -0.32 21.38
N ASP A 451 -18.44 -1.16 22.40
CA ASP A 451 -19.71 -1.74 22.90
C ASP A 451 -20.73 -0.67 23.30
N GLU A 452 -20.26 0.41 23.96
CA GLU A 452 -21.13 1.50 24.42
C GLU A 452 -21.61 2.40 23.28
N ASN A 453 -20.84 2.57 22.21
CA ASN A 453 -21.10 3.56 21.15
C ASN A 453 -21.49 2.95 19.81
N ILE A 454 -21.12 1.70 19.52
CA ILE A 454 -21.25 1.09 18.19
C ILE A 454 -21.89 -0.30 18.32
N ASP A 455 -23.04 -0.53 17.68
CA ASP A 455 -23.62 -1.87 17.57
C ASP A 455 -22.86 -2.72 16.55
N GLU A 456 -22.72 -4.01 16.81
CA GLU A 456 -22.23 -4.96 15.80
C GLU A 456 -23.41 -5.62 15.07
N VAL A 457 -23.31 -5.64 13.75
CA VAL A 457 -24.21 -6.40 12.90
C VAL A 457 -23.44 -7.45 12.10
N THR A 458 -24.10 -8.52 11.69
CA THR A 458 -23.45 -9.62 10.97
C THR A 458 -23.78 -9.56 9.49
N ILE A 459 -22.77 -9.54 8.63
CA ILE A 459 -22.95 -9.70 7.19
C ILE A 459 -23.15 -11.17 6.87
N GLN A 460 -24.19 -11.46 6.09
CA GLN A 460 -24.55 -12.82 5.71
C GLN A 460 -23.67 -13.32 4.53
N GLY A 461 -22.94 -14.40 4.80
CA GLY A 461 -22.08 -15.05 3.80
C GLY A 461 -20.77 -14.30 3.54
N THR A 462 -20.03 -14.73 2.53
CA THR A 462 -18.76 -14.13 2.10
C THR A 462 -18.98 -13.36 0.80
N PRO A 463 -18.93 -12.03 0.80
CA PRO A 463 -19.07 -11.23 -0.41
C PRO A 463 -18.01 -11.60 -1.45
N LYS A 464 -18.41 -11.59 -2.72
CA LYS A 464 -17.49 -11.75 -3.86
C LYS A 464 -17.42 -10.42 -4.60
N ILE A 465 -16.24 -9.85 -4.68
CA ILE A 465 -16.03 -8.51 -5.23
C ILE A 465 -15.19 -8.61 -6.50
N PRO A 466 -15.82 -8.56 -7.68
CA PRO A 466 -15.13 -8.63 -8.97
C PRO A 466 -14.61 -7.24 -9.37
N LEU A 467 -13.48 -6.80 -8.83
CA LEU A 467 -12.88 -5.48 -9.16
C LEU A 467 -12.49 -5.34 -10.64
N TYR A 468 -12.47 -6.42 -11.39
CA TYR A 468 -12.31 -6.36 -12.85
C TYR A 468 -13.58 -5.91 -13.59
N ASP A 469 -14.76 -5.98 -12.95
CA ASP A 469 -16.05 -5.66 -13.57
C ASP A 469 -16.67 -4.39 -12.97
N ALA A 470 -16.44 -3.26 -13.63
CA ALA A 470 -17.00 -1.97 -13.22
C ALA A 470 -18.55 -1.91 -13.26
N ASN A 471 -19.22 -2.81 -14.02
CA ASN A 471 -20.66 -2.84 -14.11
C ASN A 471 -21.32 -3.72 -13.03
N ALA A 472 -20.51 -4.47 -12.27
CA ALA A 472 -21.03 -5.34 -11.24
C ALA A 472 -21.67 -4.56 -10.09
N LEU A 473 -22.76 -5.14 -9.57
CA LEU A 473 -23.44 -4.69 -8.36
C LEU A 473 -23.13 -5.65 -7.21
N LEU A 474 -22.77 -5.08 -6.07
CA LEU A 474 -22.48 -5.80 -4.84
C LEU A 474 -23.68 -5.71 -3.91
N ASN A 475 -24.35 -6.82 -3.67
CA ASN A 475 -25.46 -6.91 -2.72
C ASN A 475 -24.94 -7.43 -1.38
N ILE A 476 -25.05 -6.61 -0.34
CA ILE A 476 -24.66 -6.95 1.03
C ILE A 476 -25.93 -7.17 1.84
N THR A 477 -26.04 -8.35 2.44
CA THR A 477 -27.13 -8.69 3.36
C THR A 477 -26.58 -8.77 4.78
N PHE A 478 -27.26 -8.15 5.73
CA PHE A 478 -26.78 -8.05 7.12
C PHE A 478 -27.96 -8.08 8.11
N THR A 479 -27.67 -8.41 9.38
CA THR A 479 -28.65 -8.45 10.46
C THR A 479 -29.09 -7.04 10.84
N ALA A 480 -30.30 -6.92 11.38
CA ALA A 480 -30.81 -5.63 11.86
C ALA A 480 -29.94 -5.11 13.04
N PRO A 481 -29.58 -3.80 13.04
CA PRO A 481 -29.01 -3.20 14.24
C PRO A 481 -30.01 -3.17 15.40
N ALA A 482 -29.50 -3.18 16.64
CA ALA A 482 -30.35 -3.15 17.83
C ALA A 482 -31.20 -1.87 17.91
N GLY A 483 -30.71 -0.75 17.39
CA GLY A 483 -31.39 0.56 17.32
C GLY A 483 -32.48 0.66 16.27
N GLY A 484 -32.84 -0.42 15.59
CA GLY A 484 -33.92 -0.46 14.58
C GLY A 484 -33.41 -0.40 13.15
N ALA A 485 -34.28 0.01 12.22
CA ALA A 485 -33.95 0.01 10.78
C ALA A 485 -32.74 0.91 10.45
N PRO A 486 -31.83 0.45 9.58
CA PRO A 486 -30.70 1.30 9.15
C PRO A 486 -31.19 2.50 8.33
N LYS A 487 -30.53 3.65 8.49
CA LYS A 487 -30.75 4.83 7.66
C LYS A 487 -29.90 4.69 6.38
N GLU A 488 -30.53 4.51 5.22
CA GLU A 488 -29.82 4.27 3.95
C GLU A 488 -28.74 5.34 3.65
N SER A 489 -29.03 6.61 3.92
CA SER A 489 -28.11 7.71 3.65
C SER A 489 -26.84 7.69 4.50
N SER A 490 -26.85 6.99 5.62
CA SER A 490 -25.70 6.84 6.51
C SER A 490 -24.83 5.63 6.16
N LEU A 491 -25.35 4.70 5.35
CA LEU A 491 -24.64 3.47 5.03
C LEU A 491 -23.34 3.74 4.28
N ARG A 492 -22.29 3.06 4.69
CA ARG A 492 -20.93 3.10 4.12
C ARG A 492 -20.43 1.67 3.98
N PHE A 493 -19.78 1.40 2.87
CA PHE A 493 -19.13 0.12 2.64
C PHE A 493 -17.73 0.36 2.07
N GLY A 494 -16.74 -0.31 2.61
CA GLY A 494 -15.38 -0.11 2.18
C GLY A 494 -14.45 -1.24 2.52
N LEU A 495 -13.28 -1.17 1.89
CA LEU A 495 -12.17 -2.07 2.13
C LEU A 495 -11.37 -1.51 3.31
N GLY A 496 -11.11 -2.36 4.29
CA GLY A 496 -10.11 -2.08 5.28
C GLY A 496 -8.73 -2.13 4.63
N MET A 497 -8.08 -1.00 4.52
CA MET A 497 -6.65 -0.84 4.24
C MET A 497 -6.09 -1.67 3.08
N LEU A 498 -6.44 -1.31 1.86
CA LEU A 498 -5.64 -1.64 0.70
C LEU A 498 -5.11 -0.35 0.09
N ASN A 499 -3.79 -0.23 0.07
CA ASN A 499 -3.09 0.84 -0.63
C ASN A 499 -3.52 2.26 -0.28
N THR A 500 -3.23 2.69 0.92
CA THR A 500 -3.16 4.11 1.28
C THR A 500 -4.44 4.80 1.74
N ARG A 501 -5.62 4.16 1.74
CA ARG A 501 -6.85 4.87 2.14
C ARG A 501 -7.89 3.93 2.70
N THR A 502 -8.45 4.30 3.82
CA THR A 502 -9.77 3.83 4.23
C THR A 502 -10.76 4.48 3.28
N ALA A 503 -11.22 3.78 2.26
CA ALA A 503 -12.17 4.31 1.30
C ALA A 503 -13.52 3.65 1.50
N PHE A 504 -14.54 4.48 1.67
CA PHE A 504 -15.92 4.06 1.76
C PHE A 504 -16.70 4.55 0.57
N ILE A 505 -17.62 3.73 0.10
CA ILE A 505 -18.58 4.06 -0.94
C ILE A 505 -19.98 4.13 -0.36
N GLN A 506 -20.86 4.87 -1.04
CA GLN A 506 -22.26 4.97 -0.68
C GLN A 506 -23.12 3.91 -1.38
N PRO A 507 -24.27 3.53 -0.81
CA PRO A 507 -25.18 2.63 -1.49
C PRO A 507 -25.83 3.27 -2.73
N VAL A 508 -26.29 2.43 -3.62
CA VAL A 508 -27.21 2.85 -4.68
C VAL A 508 -28.50 3.34 -4.03
N ALA A 509 -28.89 4.58 -4.29
CA ALA A 509 -30.06 5.20 -3.67
C ALA A 509 -31.34 4.38 -3.89
N GLY A 510 -32.08 4.13 -2.82
CA GLY A 510 -33.31 3.33 -2.82
C GLY A 510 -33.08 1.82 -2.92
N SER A 511 -31.85 1.35 -2.69
CA SER A 511 -31.51 -0.07 -2.76
C SER A 511 -31.71 -0.83 -1.45
N LEU A 512 -31.80 -0.11 -0.33
CA LEU A 512 -32.00 -0.72 0.99
C LEU A 512 -33.40 -1.36 1.08
N LYS A 513 -33.46 -2.62 1.41
CA LYS A 513 -34.74 -3.37 1.55
C LYS A 513 -34.62 -4.41 2.65
N THR A 514 -35.75 -4.76 3.24
CA THR A 514 -35.89 -5.90 4.14
C THR A 514 -35.86 -7.20 3.35
N VAL A 515 -35.19 -8.21 3.86
CA VAL A 515 -35.17 -9.56 3.31
C VAL A 515 -35.89 -10.49 4.27
N GLU A 516 -36.99 -11.11 3.81
CA GLU A 516 -37.71 -12.10 4.60
C GLU A 516 -36.97 -13.44 4.59
N GLN A 517 -36.87 -14.06 5.77
CA GLN A 517 -36.35 -15.41 5.92
C GLN A 517 -37.49 -16.38 6.21
N GLU A 518 -37.52 -17.51 5.49
CA GLU A 518 -38.43 -18.59 5.83
C GLU A 518 -38.04 -19.21 7.18
N ASN A 519 -38.99 -19.20 8.15
CA ASN A 519 -38.84 -19.79 9.48
C ASN A 519 -37.85 -19.11 10.45
N SER A 520 -37.59 -17.81 10.31
CA SER A 520 -36.80 -17.01 11.24
C SER A 520 -37.53 -15.71 11.59
N ASP A 521 -37.47 -15.32 12.87
CA ASP A 521 -37.94 -14.01 13.32
C ASP A 521 -36.86 -12.94 13.15
N GLU A 522 -35.68 -13.31 12.65
CA GLU A 522 -34.56 -12.40 12.44
C GLU A 522 -34.83 -11.50 11.22
N VAL A 523 -34.74 -10.20 11.44
CA VAL A 523 -34.87 -9.21 10.36
C VAL A 523 -33.52 -9.03 9.71
N LEU A 524 -33.48 -9.24 8.38
CA LEU A 524 -32.33 -8.94 7.55
C LEU A 524 -32.58 -7.74 6.67
N TYR A 525 -31.53 -6.98 6.42
CA TYR A 525 -31.49 -5.92 5.44
C TYR A 525 -30.54 -6.25 4.30
N GLN A 526 -30.89 -5.86 3.08
CA GLN A 526 -30.00 -5.94 1.93
C GLN A 526 -29.83 -4.54 1.33
N VAL A 527 -28.61 -4.20 1.01
CA VAL A 527 -28.23 -2.95 0.35
C VAL A 527 -27.30 -3.24 -0.82
N THR A 528 -27.36 -2.40 -1.86
CA THR A 528 -26.56 -2.57 -3.08
C THR A 528 -25.51 -1.47 -3.20
N PHE A 529 -24.29 -1.85 -3.55
CA PHE A 529 -23.17 -0.94 -3.88
C PHE A 529 -22.68 -1.18 -5.30
N LYS A 530 -22.02 -0.19 -5.91
CA LYS A 530 -21.42 -0.33 -7.24
C LYS A 530 -19.95 -0.70 -7.11
N VAL A 531 -19.51 -1.71 -7.85
CA VAL A 531 -18.09 -2.06 -7.93
C VAL A 531 -17.29 -0.93 -8.61
N ALA A 532 -17.90 -0.16 -9.53
CA ALA A 532 -17.29 1.02 -10.12
C ALA A 532 -16.78 2.02 -9.06
N ASP A 533 -17.59 2.26 -8.02
CA ASP A 533 -17.24 3.21 -6.97
C ASP A 533 -16.04 2.71 -6.13
N LEU A 534 -15.94 1.39 -5.91
CA LEU A 534 -14.75 0.77 -5.29
C LEU A 534 -13.51 0.93 -6.18
N ILE A 535 -13.65 0.72 -7.49
CA ILE A 535 -12.56 0.86 -8.47
C ILE A 535 -12.09 2.32 -8.53
N GLU A 536 -13.00 3.28 -8.51
CA GLU A 536 -12.67 4.71 -8.49
C GLU A 536 -11.87 5.07 -7.24
N LYS A 537 -12.29 4.57 -6.07
CA LYS A 537 -11.65 4.86 -4.79
C LYS A 537 -10.29 4.18 -4.63
N PHE A 538 -10.15 2.92 -5.04
CA PHE A 538 -8.93 2.12 -4.78
C PHE A 538 -8.02 1.96 -5.99
N GLY A 539 -8.53 2.14 -7.20
CA GLY A 539 -7.85 1.71 -8.42
C GLY A 539 -7.82 0.18 -8.57
N ARG A 540 -7.83 -0.30 -9.81
CA ARG A 540 -7.78 -1.75 -10.11
C ARG A 540 -6.43 -2.39 -9.82
N TYR A 541 -5.36 -1.60 -9.90
CA TYR A 541 -3.99 -2.10 -10.02
C TYR A 541 -3.23 -2.25 -8.69
N SER A 542 -3.86 -1.88 -7.60
CA SER A 542 -3.25 -1.92 -6.28
C SER A 542 -3.62 -3.15 -5.44
N VAL A 543 -4.40 -4.08 -6.00
CA VAL A 543 -4.93 -5.26 -5.30
C VAL A 543 -4.65 -6.51 -6.13
N ILE A 544 -4.28 -7.60 -5.49
CA ILE A 544 -4.22 -8.93 -6.09
C ILE A 544 -5.44 -9.76 -5.71
N ASP A 545 -5.70 -10.85 -6.42
CA ASP A 545 -6.71 -11.83 -6.02
C ASP A 545 -6.49 -12.30 -4.59
N GLY A 546 -7.50 -12.23 -3.73
CA GLY A 546 -7.36 -12.63 -2.34
C GLY A 546 -8.59 -12.43 -1.48
N LYS A 547 -8.42 -12.66 -0.19
CA LYS A 547 -9.42 -12.34 0.83
C LYS A 547 -8.98 -11.08 1.56
N TYR A 548 -9.91 -10.16 1.69
CA TYR A 548 -9.69 -8.87 2.33
C TYR A 548 -10.82 -8.54 3.28
N ASP A 549 -10.51 -7.82 4.35
CA ASP A 549 -11.53 -7.33 5.26
C ASP A 549 -12.30 -6.18 4.64
N TYR A 550 -13.60 -6.30 4.66
CA TYR A 550 -14.54 -5.27 4.27
C TYR A 550 -15.40 -4.87 5.46
N PHE A 551 -15.82 -3.62 5.46
CA PHE A 551 -16.59 -3.02 6.52
C PHE A 551 -17.86 -2.42 5.97
N LEU A 552 -18.95 -2.63 6.70
CA LEU A 552 -20.20 -1.93 6.54
C LEU A 552 -20.45 -1.12 7.82
N GLY A 553 -20.77 0.15 7.68
CA GLY A 553 -21.16 1.00 8.80
C GLY A 553 -22.35 1.88 8.47
N GLY A 554 -23.03 2.35 9.50
CA GLY A 554 -24.18 3.23 9.35
C GLY A 554 -24.81 3.61 10.69
N GLU A 555 -25.93 4.31 10.63
CA GLU A 555 -26.73 4.76 11.76
C GLU A 555 -28.07 4.04 11.75
N ALA A 556 -28.52 3.56 12.89
CA ALA A 556 -29.85 2.97 13.09
C ALA A 556 -30.94 4.05 13.27
N ALA A 557 -32.19 3.65 13.30
CA ALA A 557 -33.33 4.55 13.40
C ALA A 557 -33.33 5.41 14.69
N ASP A 558 -32.82 4.85 15.78
CA ASP A 558 -32.69 5.55 17.08
C ASP A 558 -31.48 6.48 17.17
N GLY A 559 -30.60 6.49 16.17
CA GLY A 559 -29.39 7.29 16.12
C GLY A 559 -28.13 6.56 16.57
N LYS A 560 -28.22 5.29 17.04
CA LYS A 560 -27.04 4.53 17.40
C LYS A 560 -26.31 4.06 16.17
N LEU A 561 -24.97 4.13 16.23
CA LEU A 561 -24.10 3.69 15.16
C LEU A 561 -24.00 2.16 15.12
N PHE A 562 -23.74 1.59 13.96
CA PHE A 562 -23.45 0.16 13.83
C PHE A 562 -22.38 -0.10 12.81
N THR A 563 -21.67 -1.22 12.99
CA THR A 563 -20.65 -1.70 12.06
C THR A 563 -20.73 -3.20 11.87
N ALA A 564 -20.19 -3.66 10.76
CA ALA A 564 -19.93 -5.08 10.50
C ALA A 564 -18.62 -5.24 9.76
N MET A 565 -17.88 -6.29 10.08
CA MET A 565 -16.68 -6.70 9.37
C MET A 565 -16.91 -8.04 8.69
N VAL A 566 -16.33 -8.24 7.52
CA VAL A 566 -16.39 -9.51 6.80
C VAL A 566 -15.18 -9.70 5.90
N LEU A 567 -14.64 -10.92 5.85
CA LEU A 567 -13.66 -11.31 4.83
C LEU A 567 -14.38 -11.49 3.49
N ALA A 568 -14.10 -10.62 2.52
CA ALA A 568 -14.63 -10.71 1.18
C ALA A 568 -13.61 -11.33 0.21
N ASN A 569 -14.07 -12.12 -0.75
CA ASN A 569 -13.24 -12.63 -1.83
C ASN A 569 -13.14 -11.59 -2.95
N VAL A 570 -11.98 -11.01 -3.11
CA VAL A 570 -11.68 -10.03 -4.16
C VAL A 570 -11.05 -10.72 -5.35
N LYS A 571 -11.53 -10.39 -6.54
CA LYS A 571 -10.97 -10.79 -7.82
C LYS A 571 -10.64 -9.55 -8.64
N VAL A 572 -9.39 -9.42 -9.04
CA VAL A 572 -8.90 -8.31 -9.87
C VAL A 572 -8.76 -8.70 -11.33
N GLN A 573 -8.85 -9.99 -11.63
CA GLN A 573 -8.75 -10.52 -12.98
C GLN A 573 -9.81 -11.59 -13.20
N PRO A 574 -10.41 -11.66 -14.42
CA PRO A 574 -11.46 -12.63 -14.69
C PRO A 574 -10.94 -14.07 -14.83
N PHE A 575 -9.64 -14.23 -15.15
CA PHE A 575 -9.02 -15.53 -15.43
C PHE A 575 -7.61 -15.60 -14.84
N GLY A 576 -7.20 -16.78 -14.34
CA GLY A 576 -5.93 -16.99 -13.65
C GLY A 576 -4.68 -16.88 -14.56
N ASP A 577 -4.84 -17.01 -15.87
CA ASP A 577 -3.78 -16.89 -16.89
C ASP A 577 -3.80 -15.53 -17.65
N VAL A 578 -4.41 -14.50 -17.07
CA VAL A 578 -4.51 -13.15 -17.62
C VAL A 578 -4.03 -12.17 -16.54
N ALA A 579 -2.77 -11.79 -16.58
CA ALA A 579 -2.19 -10.85 -15.62
C ALA A 579 -2.53 -9.39 -15.98
N GLN A 580 -2.61 -8.53 -14.98
CA GLN A 580 -2.86 -7.09 -15.22
C GLN A 580 -1.78 -6.42 -16.07
N SER A 581 -0.55 -6.96 -16.08
CA SER A 581 0.56 -6.49 -16.92
C SER A 581 0.48 -6.95 -18.38
N ASP A 582 -0.43 -7.85 -18.70
CA ASP A 582 -0.60 -8.35 -20.06
C ASP A 582 -1.18 -7.27 -20.97
N TRP A 583 -0.65 -7.10 -22.18
CA TRP A 583 -1.12 -6.11 -23.16
C TRP A 583 -2.60 -6.28 -23.56
N PHE A 584 -3.16 -7.45 -23.31
CA PHE A 584 -4.54 -7.82 -23.63
C PHE A 584 -5.45 -7.85 -22.39
N TYR A 585 -4.99 -7.40 -21.23
CA TYR A 585 -5.77 -7.48 -19.98
C TYR A 585 -7.12 -6.76 -20.10
N ASP A 586 -7.11 -5.49 -20.49
CA ASP A 586 -8.34 -4.69 -20.61
C ASP A 586 -9.30 -5.24 -21.67
N GLU A 587 -8.77 -5.75 -22.75
CA GLU A 587 -9.53 -6.38 -23.83
C GLU A 587 -10.20 -7.70 -23.35
N VAL A 588 -9.48 -8.51 -22.59
CA VAL A 588 -10.04 -9.74 -22.03
C VAL A 588 -11.08 -9.43 -20.94
N VAL A 589 -10.82 -8.45 -20.09
CA VAL A 589 -11.82 -7.97 -19.11
C VAL A 589 -13.09 -7.52 -19.84
N TYR A 590 -12.97 -6.68 -20.86
CA TYR A 590 -14.11 -6.20 -21.63
C TYR A 590 -14.96 -7.34 -22.23
N VAL A 591 -14.34 -8.27 -22.93
CA VAL A 591 -15.10 -9.36 -23.59
C VAL A 591 -15.67 -10.36 -22.58
N ALA A 592 -15.06 -10.53 -21.41
CA ALA A 592 -15.56 -11.39 -20.35
C ALA A 592 -16.75 -10.76 -19.63
N THR A 593 -16.66 -9.48 -19.25
CA THR A 593 -17.73 -8.76 -18.51
C THR A 593 -18.96 -8.51 -19.38
N ASN A 594 -18.78 -8.31 -20.68
CA ASN A 594 -19.88 -8.19 -21.65
C ASN A 594 -20.40 -9.55 -22.18
N GLY A 595 -19.92 -10.66 -21.63
CA GLY A 595 -20.39 -11.99 -22.00
C GLY A 595 -20.08 -12.43 -23.44
N LEU A 596 -19.17 -11.72 -24.12
CA LEU A 596 -18.78 -12.01 -25.50
C LEU A 596 -17.88 -13.25 -25.57
N MET A 597 -16.90 -13.34 -24.67
CA MET A 597 -15.99 -14.47 -24.59
C MET A 597 -15.98 -15.08 -23.20
N ASN A 598 -16.03 -16.39 -23.11
CA ASN A 598 -15.91 -17.15 -21.88
C ASN A 598 -14.49 -17.74 -21.76
N GLY A 599 -14.12 -18.18 -20.55
CA GLY A 599 -12.92 -18.98 -20.34
C GLY A 599 -12.99 -20.35 -21.02
N THR A 600 -11.86 -21.01 -21.10
CA THR A 600 -11.71 -22.36 -21.72
C THR A 600 -11.86 -23.48 -20.70
N GLY A 601 -12.13 -23.16 -19.46
CA GLY A 601 -12.25 -24.10 -18.33
C GLY A 601 -11.07 -23.96 -17.33
N GLY A 602 -11.27 -24.48 -16.12
CA GLY A 602 -10.26 -24.42 -15.06
C GLY A 602 -9.88 -23.01 -14.60
N GLY A 603 -10.73 -21.99 -14.88
CA GLY A 603 -10.42 -20.59 -14.54
C GLY A 603 -9.48 -19.88 -15.52
N ASN A 604 -9.21 -20.48 -16.69
CA ASN A 604 -8.29 -19.95 -17.70
C ASN A 604 -9.00 -19.34 -18.90
N PHE A 605 -8.39 -18.32 -19.50
CA PHE A 605 -8.79 -17.73 -20.78
C PHE A 605 -8.07 -18.36 -21.97
N THR A 606 -6.86 -18.85 -21.76
CA THR A 606 -5.95 -19.39 -22.78
C THR A 606 -5.63 -18.34 -23.88
N PRO A 607 -5.01 -17.20 -23.52
CA PRO A 607 -4.89 -16.02 -24.41
C PRO A 607 -4.17 -16.30 -25.72
N ASN A 608 -3.20 -17.23 -25.72
CA ASN A 608 -2.44 -17.67 -26.90
C ASN A 608 -3.12 -18.81 -27.69
N GLY A 609 -4.27 -19.31 -27.22
CA GLY A 609 -5.04 -20.34 -27.88
C GLY A 609 -5.65 -19.82 -29.20
N ALA A 610 -5.83 -20.72 -30.18
CA ALA A 610 -6.48 -20.38 -31.44
C ALA A 610 -7.99 -20.12 -31.23
N THR A 611 -8.50 -19.10 -31.94
CA THR A 611 -9.93 -18.87 -32.03
C THR A 611 -10.47 -19.60 -33.27
N THR A 612 -11.60 -20.30 -33.11
CA THR A 612 -12.27 -20.98 -34.24
C THR A 612 -13.34 -20.09 -34.90
N ARG A 613 -13.71 -20.43 -36.13
CA ARG A 613 -14.79 -19.71 -36.83
C ARG A 613 -16.12 -19.83 -36.08
N GLY A 614 -16.40 -21.00 -35.49
CA GLY A 614 -17.58 -21.23 -34.64
C GLY A 614 -17.62 -20.32 -33.41
N MET A 615 -16.46 -20.07 -32.77
CA MET A 615 -16.35 -19.12 -31.67
C MET A 615 -16.75 -17.71 -32.13
N ILE A 616 -16.22 -17.24 -33.27
CA ILE A 616 -16.53 -15.88 -33.77
C ILE A 616 -18.01 -15.72 -34.08
N VAL A 617 -18.60 -16.63 -34.83
CA VAL A 617 -20.05 -16.51 -35.14
C VAL A 617 -20.90 -16.53 -33.85
N THR A 618 -20.50 -17.30 -32.82
CA THR A 618 -21.17 -17.32 -31.54
C THR A 618 -21.06 -16.02 -30.77
N MET A 619 -19.88 -15.39 -30.82
CA MET A 619 -19.66 -14.06 -30.21
C MET A 619 -20.51 -12.99 -30.88
N LEU A 620 -20.53 -12.94 -32.20
CA LEU A 620 -21.36 -12.00 -32.98
C LEU A 620 -22.88 -12.27 -32.81
N TYR A 621 -23.28 -13.53 -32.71
CA TYR A 621 -24.63 -13.92 -32.40
C TYR A 621 -25.08 -13.42 -31.03
N ARG A 622 -24.24 -13.56 -30.00
CA ARG A 622 -24.46 -13.00 -28.65
C ARG A 622 -24.56 -11.48 -28.67
N GLN A 623 -23.66 -10.83 -29.41
CA GLN A 623 -23.69 -9.38 -29.59
C GLN A 623 -24.98 -8.90 -30.26
N ALA A 624 -25.57 -9.71 -31.15
CA ALA A 624 -26.85 -9.44 -31.77
C ALA A 624 -28.05 -9.74 -30.86
N GLY A 625 -27.85 -10.07 -29.57
CA GLY A 625 -28.91 -10.41 -28.62
C GLY A 625 -29.44 -11.82 -28.71
N SER A 626 -28.70 -12.75 -29.33
CA SER A 626 -29.07 -14.17 -29.50
C SER A 626 -30.50 -14.36 -30.06
N PRO A 627 -30.82 -13.82 -31.24
CA PRO A 627 -32.14 -13.91 -31.81
C PRO A 627 -32.55 -15.37 -32.05
N ALA A 628 -33.83 -15.69 -31.84
CA ALA A 628 -34.34 -17.05 -31.96
C ALA A 628 -34.08 -17.64 -33.35
N VAL A 629 -33.50 -18.83 -33.41
CA VAL A 629 -33.16 -19.58 -34.63
C VAL A 629 -33.61 -21.04 -34.44
N THR A 630 -34.09 -21.66 -35.49
CA THR A 630 -34.44 -23.07 -35.45
C THR A 630 -33.35 -23.91 -36.13
N THR A 631 -32.86 -24.94 -35.42
CA THR A 631 -31.87 -25.88 -35.94
C THR A 631 -32.08 -27.26 -35.32
N GLU A 632 -31.78 -28.30 -36.12
CA GLU A 632 -31.75 -29.70 -35.61
C GLU A 632 -30.32 -30.19 -35.32
N ASP A 633 -29.32 -29.27 -35.46
CA ASP A 633 -27.92 -29.56 -35.23
C ASP A 633 -27.60 -29.38 -33.75
N ASP A 634 -26.94 -30.36 -33.11
CA ASP A 634 -26.58 -30.38 -31.70
C ASP A 634 -25.23 -29.69 -31.40
N ALA A 635 -24.55 -29.16 -32.42
CA ALA A 635 -23.28 -28.47 -32.21
C ALA A 635 -23.49 -27.19 -31.34
N TRP A 636 -22.60 -26.94 -30.40
CA TRP A 636 -22.67 -25.80 -29.48
C TRP A 636 -22.78 -24.43 -30.18
N TYR A 637 -22.37 -24.35 -31.42
CA TYR A 637 -22.43 -23.16 -32.29
C TYR A 637 -23.58 -23.24 -33.31
N ALA A 638 -24.45 -24.22 -33.26
CA ALA A 638 -25.45 -24.51 -34.32
C ALA A 638 -26.38 -23.32 -34.62
N GLU A 639 -26.99 -22.73 -33.59
CA GLU A 639 -27.86 -21.56 -33.75
C GLU A 639 -27.10 -20.37 -34.32
N ALA A 640 -25.90 -20.07 -33.78
CA ALA A 640 -25.06 -18.99 -34.24
C ALA A 640 -24.62 -19.19 -35.71
N ARG A 641 -24.35 -20.44 -36.11
CA ARG A 641 -24.00 -20.80 -37.48
C ARG A 641 -25.17 -20.53 -38.46
N VAL A 642 -26.38 -20.95 -38.11
CA VAL A 642 -27.56 -20.71 -38.93
C VAL A 642 -27.80 -19.21 -39.06
N TRP A 643 -27.83 -18.48 -37.95
CA TRP A 643 -27.99 -17.04 -37.92
C TRP A 643 -26.93 -16.31 -38.80
N ALA A 644 -25.64 -16.64 -38.60
CA ALA A 644 -24.56 -15.99 -39.33
C ALA A 644 -24.65 -16.23 -40.84
N LYS A 645 -25.11 -17.41 -41.28
CA LYS A 645 -25.34 -17.74 -42.66
C LYS A 645 -26.52 -16.97 -43.23
N GLU A 646 -27.65 -16.94 -42.55
CA GLU A 646 -28.83 -16.20 -42.96
C GLU A 646 -28.60 -14.69 -43.08
N LYS A 647 -27.80 -14.15 -42.17
CA LYS A 647 -27.48 -12.72 -42.13
C LYS A 647 -26.27 -12.36 -43.03
N GLY A 648 -25.65 -13.34 -43.68
CA GLY A 648 -24.53 -13.10 -44.59
C GLY A 648 -23.20 -12.73 -43.88
N VAL A 649 -23.13 -12.93 -42.58
CA VAL A 649 -21.92 -12.67 -41.78
C VAL A 649 -20.85 -13.74 -42.01
N SER A 650 -21.28 -15.01 -42.20
CA SER A 650 -20.41 -16.16 -42.45
C SER A 650 -21.09 -17.09 -43.47
N ASP A 651 -20.31 -17.88 -44.20
CA ASP A 651 -20.82 -18.96 -45.09
C ASP A 651 -21.28 -20.21 -44.30
N GLY A 652 -21.01 -20.27 -42.99
CA GLY A 652 -21.36 -21.38 -42.13
C GLY A 652 -20.52 -22.64 -42.31
N THR A 653 -19.36 -22.54 -43.00
CA THR A 653 -18.48 -23.69 -43.24
C THR A 653 -17.24 -23.67 -42.29
N ASN A 654 -16.63 -24.84 -42.11
CA ASN A 654 -15.38 -25.03 -41.34
C ASN A 654 -15.42 -24.39 -39.91
N MET A 655 -16.51 -24.59 -39.18
CA MET A 655 -16.74 -23.92 -37.89
C MET A 655 -15.69 -24.29 -36.82
N ASP A 656 -15.15 -25.50 -36.84
CA ASP A 656 -14.10 -25.95 -35.91
C ASP A 656 -12.68 -25.54 -36.34
N GLY A 657 -12.53 -25.02 -37.55
CA GLY A 657 -11.24 -24.53 -38.06
C GLY A 657 -10.81 -23.21 -37.42
N ALA A 658 -9.52 -23.08 -37.17
CA ALA A 658 -8.94 -21.82 -36.71
C ALA A 658 -9.21 -20.68 -37.72
N ILE A 659 -9.59 -19.51 -37.21
CA ILE A 659 -9.85 -18.34 -38.04
C ILE A 659 -8.55 -17.58 -38.29
N THR A 660 -8.34 -17.13 -39.51
CA THR A 660 -7.24 -16.19 -39.83
C THR A 660 -7.63 -14.75 -39.49
N ARG A 661 -6.66 -13.87 -39.28
CA ARG A 661 -6.89 -12.46 -38.96
C ARG A 661 -7.68 -11.74 -40.02
N GLU A 662 -7.41 -12.01 -41.33
CA GLU A 662 -8.21 -11.45 -42.42
C GLU A 662 -9.66 -12.00 -42.48
N GLN A 663 -9.84 -13.29 -42.15
CA GLN A 663 -11.19 -13.88 -42.07
C GLN A 663 -12.01 -13.26 -40.94
N LEU A 664 -11.37 -13.03 -39.77
CA LEU A 664 -12.01 -12.33 -38.66
C LEU A 664 -12.41 -10.90 -39.08
N ALA A 665 -11.50 -10.15 -39.70
CA ALA A 665 -11.80 -8.81 -40.21
C ALA A 665 -12.96 -8.83 -41.24
N ALA A 666 -13.02 -9.83 -42.11
CA ALA A 666 -14.10 -9.97 -43.08
C ALA A 666 -15.46 -10.26 -42.42
N MET A 667 -15.48 -11.05 -41.32
CA MET A 667 -16.71 -11.30 -40.56
C MET A 667 -17.17 -10.04 -39.83
N LEU A 668 -16.27 -9.32 -39.15
CA LEU A 668 -16.57 -8.06 -38.48
C LEU A 668 -17.09 -6.99 -39.48
N TYR A 669 -16.46 -6.87 -40.64
CA TYR A 669 -16.90 -5.95 -41.69
C TYR A 669 -18.30 -6.25 -42.21
N ARG A 670 -18.64 -7.54 -42.41
CA ARG A 670 -19.99 -7.94 -42.85
C ARG A 670 -21.00 -7.70 -41.75
N TYR A 671 -20.62 -7.95 -40.49
CA TYR A 671 -21.47 -7.67 -39.35
C TYR A 671 -21.68 -6.15 -39.17
N ALA A 672 -20.66 -5.33 -39.35
CA ALA A 672 -20.80 -3.87 -39.36
C ALA A 672 -21.81 -3.39 -40.41
N LYS A 673 -21.75 -3.96 -41.63
CA LYS A 673 -22.74 -3.67 -42.66
C LYS A 673 -24.16 -4.10 -42.30
N LEU A 674 -24.30 -5.25 -41.62
CA LEU A 674 -25.57 -5.73 -41.09
C LEU A 674 -26.16 -4.77 -40.04
N MET A 675 -25.30 -4.17 -39.23
CA MET A 675 -25.65 -3.19 -38.18
C MET A 675 -25.78 -1.76 -38.74
N GLU A 676 -25.68 -1.57 -40.04
CA GLU A 676 -25.76 -0.27 -40.75
C GLU A 676 -24.70 0.76 -40.27
N LEU A 677 -23.53 0.27 -39.80
CA LEU A 677 -22.42 1.14 -39.44
C LEU A 677 -21.77 1.73 -40.69
N ASP A 678 -21.15 2.89 -40.56
CA ASP A 678 -20.33 3.47 -41.61
C ASP A 678 -19.08 2.61 -41.89
N THR A 679 -19.07 1.95 -43.01
CA THR A 679 -17.95 1.11 -43.47
C THR A 679 -17.15 1.77 -44.62
N SER A 680 -17.29 3.07 -44.81
CA SER A 680 -16.64 3.81 -45.90
C SER A 680 -15.16 4.13 -45.63
N ALA A 681 -14.73 4.08 -44.36
CA ALA A 681 -13.35 4.34 -43.98
C ALA A 681 -12.38 3.34 -44.64
N THR A 682 -11.28 3.82 -45.18
CA THR A 682 -10.28 2.98 -45.86
C THR A 682 -8.87 3.46 -45.50
N ALA A 683 -7.98 2.53 -45.18
CA ALA A 683 -6.59 2.79 -44.90
C ALA A 683 -5.67 2.26 -45.98
N ASP A 684 -4.57 2.98 -46.25
CA ASP A 684 -3.47 2.45 -47.04
C ASP A 684 -2.70 1.38 -46.22
N LEU A 685 -2.73 0.16 -46.71
CA LEU A 685 -2.03 -0.98 -46.09
C LEU A 685 -0.58 -1.10 -46.52
N SER A 686 -0.10 -0.33 -47.51
CA SER A 686 1.28 -0.41 -48.02
C SER A 686 2.36 -0.11 -46.98
N LYS A 687 1.97 0.52 -45.88
CA LYS A 687 2.83 0.73 -44.70
C LYS A 687 3.24 -0.55 -43.95
N PHE A 688 2.55 -1.68 -44.23
CA PHE A 688 2.86 -2.97 -43.64
C PHE A 688 3.66 -3.84 -44.59
N GLN A 689 4.67 -4.54 -44.07
CA GLN A 689 5.62 -5.30 -44.91
C GLN A 689 4.98 -6.49 -45.63
N ASP A 690 3.90 -7.01 -45.10
CA ASP A 690 3.16 -8.18 -45.58
C ASP A 690 1.79 -7.83 -46.21
N ALA A 691 1.56 -6.58 -46.54
CA ALA A 691 0.30 -6.12 -47.13
C ALA A 691 -0.10 -6.92 -48.41
N ALA A 692 0.87 -7.36 -49.17
CA ALA A 692 0.65 -8.17 -50.39
C ALA A 692 0.14 -9.60 -50.11
N GLN A 693 0.13 -10.04 -48.84
CA GLN A 693 -0.41 -11.33 -48.41
C GLN A 693 -1.92 -11.29 -48.13
N VAL A 694 -2.52 -10.10 -48.15
CA VAL A 694 -3.97 -9.96 -47.95
C VAL A 694 -4.67 -10.53 -49.18
N SER A 695 -5.62 -11.47 -48.93
CA SER A 695 -6.40 -12.06 -50.02
C SER A 695 -7.36 -11.04 -50.66
N ASP A 696 -7.64 -11.17 -51.94
CA ASP A 696 -8.51 -10.26 -52.68
C ASP A 696 -9.87 -10.07 -52.01
N TYR A 697 -10.48 -11.15 -51.51
CA TYR A 697 -11.80 -11.12 -50.83
C TYR A 697 -11.79 -10.33 -49.53
N ALA A 698 -10.63 -10.19 -48.90
CA ALA A 698 -10.47 -9.55 -47.59
C ALA A 698 -9.92 -8.14 -47.64
N THR A 699 -9.50 -7.68 -48.86
CA THR A 699 -8.82 -6.39 -49.02
C THR A 699 -9.63 -5.23 -48.46
N GLU A 700 -10.90 -5.11 -48.85
CA GLU A 700 -11.80 -4.04 -48.40
C GLU A 700 -12.02 -4.09 -46.86
N ALA A 701 -12.23 -5.29 -46.35
CA ALA A 701 -12.41 -5.50 -44.90
C ALA A 701 -11.17 -5.17 -44.08
N MET A 702 -9.98 -5.52 -44.55
CA MET A 702 -8.71 -5.22 -43.90
C MET A 702 -8.37 -3.71 -43.93
N GLN A 703 -8.66 -3.05 -45.04
CA GLN A 703 -8.52 -1.59 -45.16
C GLN A 703 -9.44 -0.87 -44.20
N TRP A 704 -10.71 -1.27 -44.13
CA TRP A 704 -11.67 -0.73 -43.18
C TRP A 704 -11.27 -1.02 -41.74
N ALA A 705 -10.93 -2.25 -41.39
CA ALA A 705 -10.57 -2.63 -40.04
C ALA A 705 -9.32 -1.92 -39.53
N ASN A 706 -8.36 -1.61 -40.43
CA ASN A 706 -7.20 -0.81 -40.07
C ASN A 706 -7.56 0.69 -39.94
N ALA A 707 -8.40 1.24 -40.83
CA ALA A 707 -8.85 2.63 -40.77
C ALA A 707 -9.65 2.90 -39.46
N SER A 708 -10.46 1.93 -39.04
CA SER A 708 -11.29 1.98 -37.82
C SER A 708 -10.52 1.59 -36.56
N GLY A 709 -9.23 1.29 -36.62
CA GLY A 709 -8.41 0.93 -35.47
C GLY A 709 -8.65 -0.49 -34.91
N ILE A 710 -9.52 -1.29 -35.53
CA ILE A 710 -9.81 -2.68 -35.11
C ILE A 710 -8.56 -3.55 -35.26
N ILE A 711 -7.83 -3.40 -36.36
CA ILE A 711 -6.54 -4.05 -36.59
C ILE A 711 -5.43 -3.01 -36.65
N THR A 712 -4.54 -3.04 -35.65
CA THR A 712 -3.39 -2.11 -35.57
C THR A 712 -2.08 -2.71 -36.08
N GLY A 713 -2.06 -4.01 -36.35
CA GLY A 713 -0.86 -4.76 -36.75
C GLY A 713 -0.09 -5.32 -35.53
N ARG A 714 0.95 -6.09 -35.83
CA ARG A 714 1.90 -6.67 -34.84
C ARG A 714 3.24 -5.95 -34.86
N THR A 715 4.12 -6.27 -33.93
CA THR A 715 5.51 -5.83 -33.90
C THR A 715 6.18 -6.09 -35.26
N GLY A 716 7.02 -5.17 -35.72
CA GLY A 716 7.67 -5.26 -37.05
C GLY A 716 6.82 -4.76 -38.20
N LYS A 717 5.73 -4.02 -37.95
CA LYS A 717 4.82 -3.51 -38.98
C LYS A 717 4.23 -4.62 -39.85
N LEU A 718 3.70 -5.67 -39.23
CA LEU A 718 3.05 -6.81 -39.85
C LEU A 718 1.53 -6.78 -39.63
N LEU A 719 0.73 -7.00 -40.71
CA LEU A 719 -0.72 -7.27 -40.58
C LEU A 719 -0.99 -8.72 -40.19
N ALA A 720 -0.14 -9.63 -40.58
CA ALA A 720 -0.25 -11.07 -40.44
C ALA A 720 -1.62 -11.61 -40.90
N PRO A 721 -2.08 -11.31 -42.12
CA PRO A 721 -3.45 -11.59 -42.56
C PRO A 721 -3.80 -13.08 -42.59
N GLN A 722 -2.83 -13.93 -42.95
CA GLN A 722 -2.97 -15.38 -43.06
C GLN A 722 -2.74 -16.13 -41.76
N ASP A 723 -2.21 -15.44 -40.73
CA ASP A 723 -1.98 -16.07 -39.42
C ASP A 723 -3.30 -16.29 -38.71
N GLY A 724 -3.37 -17.37 -37.92
CA GLY A 724 -4.48 -17.61 -37.00
C GLY A 724 -4.59 -16.50 -35.95
N ALA A 725 -5.81 -16.03 -35.70
CA ALA A 725 -6.07 -15.10 -34.61
C ALA A 725 -6.04 -15.84 -33.27
N THR A 726 -5.21 -15.37 -32.33
CA THR A 726 -5.23 -15.84 -30.95
C THR A 726 -6.49 -15.34 -30.22
N ARG A 727 -6.83 -15.96 -29.08
CA ARG A 727 -7.96 -15.52 -28.29
C ARG A 727 -7.75 -14.11 -27.73
N ALA A 728 -6.53 -13.75 -27.35
CA ALA A 728 -6.19 -12.38 -26.92
C ALA A 728 -6.35 -11.37 -28.07
N GLU A 729 -5.85 -11.68 -29.25
CA GLU A 729 -6.03 -10.80 -30.44
C GLU A 729 -7.49 -10.67 -30.84
N THR A 730 -8.26 -11.77 -30.69
CA THR A 730 -9.70 -11.76 -30.94
C THR A 730 -10.41 -10.86 -29.96
N ALA A 731 -10.07 -10.95 -28.66
CA ALA A 731 -10.63 -10.07 -27.61
C ALA A 731 -10.37 -8.58 -27.95
N ALA A 732 -9.13 -8.25 -28.35
CA ALA A 732 -8.77 -6.89 -28.71
C ALA A 732 -9.56 -6.37 -29.95
N MET A 733 -9.70 -7.20 -30.97
CA MET A 733 -10.47 -6.83 -32.16
C MET A 733 -11.95 -6.68 -31.87
N LEU A 734 -12.53 -7.57 -31.05
CA LEU A 734 -13.94 -7.50 -30.62
C LEU A 734 -14.21 -6.28 -29.76
N MET A 735 -13.39 -6.01 -28.76
CA MET A 735 -13.56 -4.83 -27.90
C MET A 735 -13.62 -3.55 -28.73
N ARG A 736 -12.61 -3.33 -29.59
CA ARG A 736 -12.53 -2.15 -30.46
C ARG A 736 -13.70 -2.06 -31.41
N PHE A 737 -14.16 -3.20 -31.93
CA PHE A 737 -15.35 -3.26 -32.77
C PHE A 737 -16.61 -2.90 -31.98
N CYS A 738 -16.82 -3.46 -30.80
CA CYS A 738 -18.01 -3.20 -29.98
C CYS A 738 -18.08 -1.76 -29.51
N GLN A 739 -16.94 -1.13 -29.19
CA GLN A 739 -16.86 0.30 -28.87
C GLN A 739 -17.29 1.23 -30.02
N MET A 740 -17.33 0.75 -31.26
CA MET A 740 -17.93 1.49 -32.38
C MET A 740 -19.45 1.36 -32.44
N LEU A 741 -20.03 0.38 -31.74
CA LEU A 741 -21.48 0.18 -31.65
C LEU A 741 -22.15 1.01 -30.56
N GLU A 742 -21.35 1.47 -29.58
CA GLU A 742 -21.74 2.36 -28.49
C GLU A 742 -21.78 3.82 -28.96
#